data_74213d8246ae22d59c633f52ed0b62f6
#
_entry.id   74213d8246ae22d59c633f52ed0b62f6
#
_cell.length_a   1.000
_cell.length_b   1.000
_cell.length_c   1.000
_cell.angle_alpha   90.00
_cell.angle_beta   90.00
_cell.angle_gamma   90.00
#
_symmetry.space_group_name_H-M   'P 1'
#
loop_
_entity.id
_entity.type
_entity.pdbx_description
1 polymer ?
#
loop_
_entity_poly.entity_id
_entity_poly.type
_entity_poly.pdbx_seq_one_letter_code
_entity_poly.pdbx_strand_id
1 'polypeptide(L)'
;MSSILEAVGLKHHPLPAIHMSRLVRVALAVTIILAGQWVAGQPNLYMPIFDAIREEVIMTNDAEVVEMQDDERWLVIIIEFPDDLSGPGSDYDRANAMLMGANSAYTYFSEISGGRSVLTADIQTQIHTAHNNEAAYGRDSGGERDVGDPNTGGPAGLVEEALTTTFKDLDLTPYDFDDDGWVDRLLVLHTGGAQEDGGNQNAIWSHYAPLSPGFTVGEKSIGAYTLASFSSGLGTMIHEMLHMFGAVDLYDVHSAIPSSDWSGVGAWDIMASGNWNGNGRTPALPTSGTLDLIGAYDPLDLPIGELGPVENESYAILPHVSSAGIVRIAIAPGEYIWMESRIEQGFDRELPSHGLLVTHEDRNFADFEHNEVNRDPEHAYLKVVEADGDASLSNGDDDDPGDIFTSGSFGADGIEIRDGHGRLVPWTITVDSFDSSGTDITISHPGPGHAEIMPPRTPIRLLGHETVSVLFEARQDCMPWSQLTSTDGRIVSLIGERVLIAGESAEFGLTFSESATPGTTGFIQGDIGCGTGNPSVDVNIEWSIVTNRLLPEAMDGEIDVTEIITLDHVLSFDGSGASTYDVVIEGPLDRVATTGAQQNLGHGSVLSLEINPNNLLSPGMIVNGKVQLYDQFGLAGEFNVSLQAEPPGEIGSAMMWLAEPANNIQLVSVLLALWVISSGGQRKEKPPKGEVQIRRPSDQLLAQTRVEYLQQNHDQFSDPHP
;
A
#
# COMPACT_ATOMS: atom_id res chain seq x y z
N MET A 1 -12.09 34.75 -23.25
CA MET A 1 -11.36 33.63 -23.87
C MET A 1 -9.93 34.00 -24.27
N SER A 2 -9.65 35.09 -24.96
CA SER A 2 -8.25 35.48 -25.31
C SER A 2 -7.37 35.73 -24.07
N SER A 3 -7.89 36.39 -23.05
CA SER A 3 -7.18 36.73 -21.81
C SER A 3 -6.98 35.51 -20.87
N ILE A 4 -7.84 34.50 -20.96
CA ILE A 4 -7.71 33.25 -20.17
C ILE A 4 -6.65 32.35 -20.80
N LEU A 5 -6.56 32.28 -22.14
CA LEU A 5 -5.56 31.49 -22.84
C LEU A 5 -4.12 32.10 -22.72
N GLU A 6 -4.02 33.41 -22.53
CA GLU A 6 -2.73 34.08 -22.25
C GLU A 6 -2.26 33.80 -20.80
N ALA A 7 -3.17 33.65 -19.85
CA ALA A 7 -2.86 33.34 -18.46
C ALA A 7 -2.37 31.88 -18.24
N VAL A 8 -2.68 30.98 -19.16
CA VAL A 8 -2.30 29.55 -19.11
C VAL A 8 -1.10 29.24 -20.02
N GLY A 9 -0.37 30.27 -20.53
CA GLY A 9 0.86 30.09 -21.30
C GLY A 9 0.71 29.43 -22.67
N LEU A 10 -0.51 29.13 -23.12
CA LEU A 10 -0.75 28.53 -24.44
C LEU A 10 -0.53 29.51 -25.59
N LYS A 11 0.52 29.32 -26.38
CA LYS A 11 0.79 30.10 -27.60
C LYS A 11 -0.38 29.96 -28.58
N HIS A 12 -0.89 31.09 -29.07
CA HIS A 12 -1.89 31.15 -30.12
C HIS A 12 -1.44 30.41 -31.39
N HIS A 13 -1.76 29.14 -31.51
CA HIS A 13 -1.82 28.47 -32.80
C HIS A 13 -3.24 28.63 -33.35
N PRO A 14 -3.46 29.26 -34.50
CA PRO A 14 -4.79 29.34 -35.09
C PRO A 14 -5.26 27.93 -35.42
N LEU A 15 -6.40 27.56 -34.85
CA LEU A 15 -7.02 26.27 -35.13
C LEU A 15 -7.29 26.11 -36.64
N PRO A 16 -7.12 24.92 -37.22
CA PRO A 16 -7.26 24.70 -38.64
C PRO A 16 -8.69 25.03 -39.13
N ALA A 17 -8.81 25.76 -40.22
CA ALA A 17 -10.08 26.08 -40.83
C ALA A 17 -10.71 24.83 -41.48
N ILE A 18 -11.94 24.51 -41.10
CA ILE A 18 -12.69 23.37 -41.67
C ILE A 18 -13.34 23.78 -42.98
N HIS A 19 -12.82 23.29 -44.11
CA HIS A 19 -13.34 23.57 -45.46
C HIS A 19 -14.55 22.67 -45.78
N MET A 20 -15.69 22.94 -45.14
CA MET A 20 -16.95 22.23 -45.39
C MET A 20 -18.07 23.23 -45.76
N SER A 21 -19.12 22.76 -46.46
CA SER A 21 -20.30 23.58 -46.69
C SER A 21 -20.98 23.89 -45.34
N ARG A 22 -21.71 24.99 -45.28
CA ARG A 22 -22.43 25.42 -44.07
C ARG A 22 -23.36 24.33 -43.55
N LEU A 23 -24.02 23.63 -44.46
CA LEU A 23 -24.99 22.57 -44.15
C LEU A 23 -24.30 21.33 -43.54
N VAL A 24 -23.15 20.96 -44.08
CA VAL A 24 -22.35 19.84 -43.54
C VAL A 24 -21.78 20.19 -42.18
N ARG A 25 -21.37 21.41 -41.92
CA ARG A 25 -20.89 21.85 -40.60
C ARG A 25 -21.99 21.84 -39.54
N VAL A 26 -23.19 22.31 -39.92
CA VAL A 26 -24.35 22.24 -39.02
C VAL A 26 -24.70 20.79 -38.70
N ALA A 27 -24.73 19.93 -39.72
CA ALA A 27 -24.97 18.51 -39.52
C ALA A 27 -23.92 17.86 -38.59
N LEU A 28 -22.67 18.14 -38.83
CA LEU A 28 -21.58 17.64 -38.00
C LEU A 28 -21.65 18.16 -36.53
N ALA A 29 -21.96 19.45 -36.35
CA ALA A 29 -22.18 20.02 -35.03
C ALA A 29 -23.33 19.36 -34.27
N VAL A 30 -24.46 19.09 -34.95
CA VAL A 30 -25.57 18.37 -34.35
C VAL A 30 -25.17 16.93 -33.99
N THR A 31 -24.40 16.26 -34.85
CA THR A 31 -23.90 14.90 -34.57
C THR A 31 -22.97 14.89 -33.34
N ILE A 32 -22.09 15.89 -33.22
CA ILE A 32 -21.17 16.01 -32.04
C ILE A 32 -22.00 16.19 -30.76
N ILE A 33 -23.01 17.06 -30.74
CA ILE A 33 -23.85 17.26 -29.56
C ILE A 33 -24.60 15.98 -29.19
N LEU A 34 -25.23 15.32 -30.19
CA LEU A 34 -25.96 14.08 -29.95
C LEU A 34 -25.07 12.94 -29.47
N ALA A 35 -23.86 12.85 -30.03
CA ALA A 35 -22.83 11.90 -29.56
C ALA A 35 -22.38 12.20 -28.13
N GLY A 36 -22.12 13.47 -27.81
CA GLY A 36 -21.78 13.89 -26.45
C GLY A 36 -22.89 13.58 -25.42
N GLN A 37 -24.16 13.85 -25.79
CA GLN A 37 -25.30 13.49 -24.92
C GLN A 37 -25.44 11.99 -24.73
N TRP A 38 -25.20 11.21 -25.79
CA TRP A 38 -25.26 9.76 -25.72
C TRP A 38 -24.12 9.21 -24.82
N VAL A 39 -22.89 9.69 -24.98
CA VAL A 39 -21.75 9.31 -24.13
C VAL A 39 -22.01 9.71 -22.70
N ALA A 40 -22.46 10.94 -22.43
CA ALA A 40 -22.78 11.42 -21.08
C ALA A 40 -23.87 10.57 -20.37
N GLY A 41 -24.73 9.89 -21.13
CA GLY A 41 -25.71 8.93 -20.62
C GLY A 41 -25.17 7.51 -20.43
N GLN A 42 -23.87 7.28 -20.58
CA GLN A 42 -23.22 5.96 -20.47
C GLN A 42 -22.04 6.01 -19.48
N PRO A 43 -22.29 6.09 -18.16
CA PRO A 43 -21.23 6.23 -17.16
C PRO A 43 -20.12 5.17 -17.29
N ASN A 44 -20.49 3.94 -17.58
CA ASN A 44 -19.55 2.82 -17.74
C ASN A 44 -18.47 3.03 -18.84
N LEU A 45 -18.71 3.97 -19.78
CA LEU A 45 -17.74 4.25 -20.84
C LEU A 45 -16.70 5.31 -20.46
N TYR A 46 -17.04 6.24 -19.58
CA TYR A 46 -16.17 7.38 -19.28
C TYR A 46 -15.72 7.42 -17.82
N MET A 47 -16.49 6.87 -16.85
CA MET A 47 -16.10 6.90 -15.44
C MET A 47 -14.72 6.30 -15.20
N PRO A 48 -14.34 5.14 -15.76
CA PRO A 48 -12.98 4.60 -15.53
C PRO A 48 -11.86 5.54 -15.97
N ILE A 49 -12.10 6.37 -17.01
CA ILE A 49 -11.12 7.35 -17.48
C ILE A 49 -11.07 8.56 -16.52
N PHE A 50 -12.20 9.00 -16.04
CA PHE A 50 -12.27 10.12 -15.08
C PHE A 50 -11.78 9.71 -13.70
N ASP A 51 -12.03 8.48 -13.28
CA ASP A 51 -11.52 7.95 -12.02
C ASP A 51 -9.99 7.84 -12.06
N ALA A 52 -9.42 7.31 -13.15
CA ALA A 52 -7.96 7.29 -13.35
C ALA A 52 -7.35 8.72 -13.37
N ILE A 53 -8.01 9.69 -14.03
CA ILE A 53 -7.55 11.10 -14.00
C ILE A 53 -7.73 11.72 -12.61
N ARG A 54 -8.78 11.34 -11.86
CA ARG A 54 -8.98 11.81 -10.48
C ARG A 54 -7.94 11.23 -9.55
N GLU A 55 -7.61 9.96 -9.67
CA GLU A 55 -6.53 9.34 -8.92
C GLU A 55 -5.20 10.06 -9.22
N GLU A 56 -4.88 10.29 -10.49
CA GLU A 56 -3.69 11.03 -10.90
C GLU A 56 -3.69 12.49 -10.39
N VAL A 57 -4.84 13.18 -10.39
CA VAL A 57 -4.95 14.57 -9.87
C VAL A 57 -4.97 14.62 -8.33
N ILE A 58 -5.44 13.60 -7.65
CA ILE A 58 -5.37 13.51 -6.18
C ILE A 58 -3.94 13.23 -5.75
N MET A 59 -3.18 12.44 -6.50
CA MET A 59 -1.76 12.16 -6.25
C MET A 59 -0.83 13.35 -6.54
N THR A 60 -1.24 14.30 -7.37
CA THR A 60 -0.40 15.47 -7.77
C THR A 60 -0.17 16.53 -6.68
N ASN A 61 -0.68 16.37 -5.48
CA ASN A 61 -0.38 17.27 -4.36
C ASN A 61 0.54 16.66 -3.30
N ASP A 62 0.88 15.39 -3.43
CA ASP A 62 1.83 14.69 -2.56
C ASP A 62 3.02 14.23 -3.43
N ALA A 63 4.25 14.30 -2.89
CA ALA A 63 5.43 13.77 -3.55
C ALA A 63 5.19 12.30 -3.89
N GLU A 64 5.37 11.93 -5.16
CA GLU A 64 5.29 10.52 -5.55
C GLU A 64 6.42 9.74 -4.88
N VAL A 65 6.13 8.52 -4.44
CA VAL A 65 7.16 7.63 -3.92
C VAL A 65 7.94 7.05 -5.10
N VAL A 66 9.20 7.41 -5.20
CA VAL A 66 10.10 6.89 -6.25
C VAL A 66 10.77 5.61 -5.74
N GLU A 67 10.54 4.49 -6.46
CA GLU A 67 11.19 3.21 -6.21
C GLU A 67 12.74 3.31 -6.29
N MET A 68 13.44 2.26 -5.84
CA MET A 68 14.90 2.21 -5.82
C MET A 68 15.49 2.32 -7.23
N GLN A 69 16.37 3.31 -7.43
CA GLN A 69 17.03 3.60 -8.68
C GLN A 69 18.41 2.94 -8.79
N ASP A 70 18.95 2.83 -10.01
CA ASP A 70 20.32 2.34 -10.25
C ASP A 70 21.38 3.28 -9.66
N ASP A 71 21.15 4.59 -9.77
CA ASP A 71 21.97 5.65 -9.18
C ASP A 71 21.19 6.32 -8.03
N GLU A 72 21.30 5.78 -6.83
CA GLU A 72 20.68 6.34 -5.62
C GLU A 72 21.49 7.49 -5.06
N ARG A 73 20.98 8.69 -5.18
CA ARG A 73 21.64 9.90 -4.70
C ARG A 73 20.86 10.56 -3.57
N TRP A 74 21.47 10.61 -2.40
CA TRP A 74 20.85 11.10 -1.18
C TRP A 74 21.46 12.43 -0.74
N LEU A 75 20.61 13.43 -0.48
CA LEU A 75 20.99 14.60 0.29
C LEU A 75 21.11 14.21 1.76
N VAL A 76 22.28 14.44 2.34
CA VAL A 76 22.51 14.16 3.76
C VAL A 76 22.92 15.43 4.47
N ILE A 77 22.10 15.87 5.42
CA ILE A 77 22.40 17.01 6.29
C ILE A 77 22.64 16.54 7.73
N ILE A 78 23.46 17.27 8.46
CA ILE A 78 23.79 16.96 9.84
C ILE A 78 23.32 18.11 10.72
N ILE A 79 22.65 17.76 11.82
CA ILE A 79 22.16 18.69 12.82
C ILE A 79 22.79 18.35 14.17
N GLU A 80 23.35 19.35 14.84
CA GLU A 80 23.80 19.26 16.22
C GLU A 80 22.98 20.19 17.13
N PHE A 81 22.87 19.82 18.40
CA PHE A 81 22.13 20.61 19.37
C PHE A 81 23.09 21.46 20.23
N PRO A 82 22.64 22.63 20.77
CA PRO A 82 23.50 23.50 21.59
C PRO A 82 24.10 22.82 22.81
N ASP A 83 23.47 21.78 23.32
CA ASP A 83 23.92 20.98 24.46
C ASP A 83 24.64 19.69 24.07
N ASP A 84 24.74 19.39 22.78
CA ASP A 84 25.49 18.21 22.26
C ASP A 84 26.24 18.57 20.97
N LEU A 85 27.37 19.28 21.13
CA LEU A 85 28.22 19.71 20.05
C LEU A 85 29.45 18.79 19.95
N SER A 86 29.52 17.96 18.96
CA SER A 86 30.68 17.05 18.74
C SER A 86 31.77 17.66 17.88
N GLY A 87 31.42 18.64 17.08
CA GLY A 87 32.27 19.33 16.13
C GLY A 87 32.27 18.75 14.71
N PRO A 88 32.32 19.62 13.71
CA PRO A 88 31.91 19.28 12.32
C PRO A 88 32.76 18.18 11.65
N GLY A 89 34.02 18.04 11.99
CA GLY A 89 34.86 16.97 11.41
C GLY A 89 34.52 15.58 11.94
N SER A 90 34.15 15.48 13.23
CA SER A 90 33.76 14.20 13.84
C SER A 90 32.45 13.66 13.28
N ASP A 91 31.44 14.53 13.14
CA ASP A 91 30.11 14.11 12.72
C ASP A 91 30.07 13.80 11.23
N TYR A 92 30.80 14.55 10.41
CA TYR A 92 30.99 14.19 9.00
C TYR A 92 31.65 12.79 8.87
N ASP A 93 32.71 12.52 9.64
CA ASP A 93 33.37 11.22 9.57
C ASP A 93 32.48 10.07 10.04
N ARG A 94 31.62 10.30 11.05
CA ARG A 94 30.61 9.33 11.50
C ARG A 94 29.58 9.07 10.41
N ALA A 95 28.99 10.11 9.84
CA ALA A 95 28.02 10.01 8.74
C ALA A 95 28.63 9.26 7.54
N ASN A 96 29.84 9.62 7.16
CA ASN A 96 30.54 8.96 6.07
C ASN A 96 30.84 7.48 6.37
N ALA A 97 31.15 7.13 7.61
CA ALA A 97 31.35 5.73 7.99
C ALA A 97 30.07 4.92 7.95
N MET A 98 28.94 5.48 8.39
CA MET A 98 27.62 4.81 8.36
C MET A 98 27.09 4.67 6.94
N LEU A 99 27.33 5.66 6.09
CA LEU A 99 26.77 5.68 4.73
C LEU A 99 27.66 5.00 3.70
N MET A 100 28.99 5.17 3.77
CA MET A 100 29.96 4.78 2.73
C MET A 100 31.06 3.85 3.22
N GLY A 101 31.00 3.37 4.46
CA GLY A 101 31.99 2.46 5.06
C GLY A 101 31.92 1.04 4.52
N ALA A 102 32.68 0.15 5.15
CA ALA A 102 32.71 -1.27 4.77
C ALA A 102 31.46 -2.06 5.22
N ASN A 103 30.78 -1.60 6.27
CA ASN A 103 29.48 -2.11 6.73
C ASN A 103 28.60 -0.88 6.87
N SER A 104 27.82 -0.55 5.86
CA SER A 104 27.21 0.75 5.68
C SER A 104 25.96 0.67 4.80
N ALA A 105 25.21 1.76 4.69
CA ALA A 105 24.10 1.85 3.78
C ALA A 105 24.50 1.55 2.32
N TYR A 106 25.69 2.01 1.88
CA TYR A 106 26.21 1.68 0.54
C TYR A 106 26.31 0.17 0.29
N THR A 107 26.88 -0.57 1.24
CA THR A 107 27.02 -2.03 1.11
C THR A 107 25.67 -2.72 1.23
N TYR A 108 24.78 -2.21 2.06
CA TYR A 108 23.42 -2.74 2.21
C TYR A 108 22.59 -2.55 0.92
N PHE A 109 22.56 -1.34 0.36
CA PHE A 109 21.81 -1.06 -0.88
C PHE A 109 22.38 -1.85 -2.08
N SER A 110 23.70 -2.00 -2.14
CA SER A 110 24.32 -2.87 -3.14
C SER A 110 23.90 -4.33 -2.96
N GLU A 111 23.78 -4.82 -1.72
CA GLU A 111 23.39 -6.21 -1.45
C GLU A 111 21.90 -6.44 -1.79
N ILE A 112 20.98 -5.59 -1.33
CA ILE A 112 19.54 -5.76 -1.58
C ILE A 112 19.14 -5.62 -3.05
N SER A 113 19.94 -4.96 -3.87
CA SER A 113 19.72 -4.77 -5.31
C SER A 113 20.54 -5.72 -6.20
N GLY A 114 21.23 -6.70 -5.62
CA GLY A 114 22.15 -7.57 -6.36
C GLY A 114 23.29 -6.82 -7.05
N GLY A 115 23.70 -5.65 -6.52
CA GLY A 115 24.71 -4.77 -7.08
C GLY A 115 24.23 -3.85 -8.19
N ARG A 116 22.92 -3.78 -8.45
CA ARG A 116 22.32 -2.88 -9.43
C ARG A 116 22.37 -1.43 -8.96
N SER A 117 21.93 -1.18 -7.74
CA SER A 117 21.86 0.16 -7.17
C SER A 117 23.17 0.60 -6.53
N VAL A 118 23.59 1.82 -6.82
CA VAL A 118 24.81 2.43 -6.29
C VAL A 118 24.44 3.68 -5.49
N LEU A 119 24.60 3.60 -4.16
CA LEU A 119 24.36 4.74 -3.29
C LEU A 119 25.44 5.81 -3.44
N THR A 120 25.04 7.05 -3.63
CA THR A 120 25.87 8.27 -3.51
C THR A 120 25.30 9.14 -2.38
N ALA A 121 26.03 9.29 -1.29
CA ALA A 121 25.63 10.14 -0.19
C ALA A 121 26.32 11.51 -0.28
N ASP A 122 25.56 12.55 -0.61
CA ASP A 122 26.03 13.93 -0.66
C ASP A 122 25.97 14.55 0.74
N ILE A 123 26.90 14.15 1.61
CA ILE A 123 26.98 14.62 2.98
C ILE A 123 27.43 16.08 2.99
N GLN A 124 26.58 16.96 3.51
CA GLN A 124 26.92 18.38 3.60
C GLN A 124 28.01 18.60 4.64
N THR A 125 29.05 19.36 4.26
CA THR A 125 30.19 19.66 5.13
C THR A 125 29.87 20.75 6.16
N GLN A 126 28.86 21.57 5.92
CA GLN A 126 28.31 22.51 6.87
C GLN A 126 27.33 21.77 7.77
N ILE A 127 27.44 21.97 9.09
CA ILE A 127 26.54 21.39 10.07
C ILE A 127 25.56 22.47 10.52
N HIS A 128 24.29 22.15 10.66
CA HIS A 128 23.32 23.04 11.26
C HIS A 128 23.34 22.87 12.78
N THR A 129 23.52 23.96 13.51
CA THR A 129 23.30 23.97 14.96
C THR A 129 21.87 24.43 15.22
N ALA A 130 21.04 23.56 15.78
CA ALA A 130 19.65 23.84 16.09
C ALA A 130 19.48 25.06 17.02
N HIS A 131 18.39 25.80 16.90
CA HIS A 131 18.15 26.96 17.75
C HIS A 131 17.91 26.58 19.22
N ASN A 132 17.38 25.39 19.47
CA ASN A 132 17.04 24.87 20.79
C ASN A 132 17.74 23.54 21.04
N ASN A 133 17.73 23.07 22.27
CA ASN A 133 18.17 21.74 22.64
C ASN A 133 17.23 20.68 22.08
N GLU A 134 17.69 19.43 21.93
CA GLU A 134 16.94 18.31 21.41
C GLU A 134 15.53 18.18 22.02
N ALA A 135 15.43 18.29 23.35
CA ALA A 135 14.15 18.19 24.08
C ALA A 135 13.07 19.19 23.63
N ALA A 136 13.44 20.28 22.96
CA ALA A 136 12.48 21.22 22.43
C ALA A 136 11.80 20.71 21.15
N TYR A 137 12.38 19.72 20.49
CA TYR A 137 11.84 19.08 19.29
C TYR A 137 11.30 17.67 19.57
N GLY A 138 11.97 16.89 20.43
CA GLY A 138 11.69 15.48 20.66
C GLY A 138 10.88 15.15 21.92
N ARG A 139 10.43 16.17 22.71
CA ARG A 139 9.69 15.86 23.94
C ARG A 139 8.32 15.26 23.67
N ASP A 140 8.05 14.11 24.30
CA ASP A 140 6.73 13.49 24.32
C ASP A 140 5.75 14.28 25.15
N SER A 141 4.50 14.31 24.73
CA SER A 141 3.41 14.99 25.47
C SER A 141 2.06 14.33 25.17
N GLY A 142 1.28 14.12 26.22
CA GLY A 142 -0.11 13.64 26.08
C GLY A 142 -0.25 12.19 25.61
N GLY A 143 0.83 11.42 25.55
CA GLY A 143 0.87 10.07 24.99
C GLY A 143 1.37 10.02 23.54
N GLU A 144 1.59 11.19 22.93
CA GLU A 144 2.16 11.32 21.60
C GLU A 144 3.67 11.54 21.69
N ARG A 145 4.42 10.96 20.75
CA ARG A 145 5.88 11.10 20.62
C ARG A 145 6.21 12.41 19.90
N ASP A 146 7.40 12.93 20.20
CA ASP A 146 8.05 14.04 19.49
C ASP A 146 7.19 15.31 19.29
N VAL A 147 6.29 15.59 20.23
CA VAL A 147 5.44 16.80 20.18
C VAL A 147 6.29 18.07 20.29
N GLY A 148 7.38 18.02 21.05
CA GLY A 148 8.28 19.13 21.27
C GLY A 148 7.68 20.27 22.10
N ASP A 149 8.34 21.43 22.07
CA ASP A 149 7.82 22.66 22.68
C ASP A 149 6.85 23.39 21.74
N PRO A 150 5.84 24.09 22.25
CA PRO A 150 4.99 24.92 21.42
C PRO A 150 5.80 25.89 20.55
N ASN A 151 5.53 25.94 19.26
CA ASN A 151 6.18 26.75 18.23
C ASN A 151 7.53 26.24 17.70
N THR A 152 7.99 25.04 18.06
CA THR A 152 9.15 24.43 17.39
C THR A 152 8.74 23.61 16.16
N GLY A 153 7.50 23.10 16.15
CA GLY A 153 7.03 22.20 15.07
C GLY A 153 7.58 20.78 15.18
N GLY A 154 8.12 20.41 16.34
CA GLY A 154 8.70 19.07 16.53
C GLY A 154 9.89 18.79 15.61
N PRO A 155 10.15 17.51 15.27
CA PRO A 155 11.22 17.12 14.34
C PRO A 155 11.04 17.71 12.93
N ALA A 156 9.82 17.79 12.42
CA ALA A 156 9.53 18.42 11.12
C ALA A 156 9.98 19.91 11.11
N GLY A 157 9.68 20.63 12.18
CA GLY A 157 10.13 22.02 12.35
C GLY A 157 11.67 22.15 12.46
N LEU A 158 12.35 21.16 13.04
CA LEU A 158 13.82 21.10 13.08
C LEU A 158 14.41 20.94 11.67
N VAL A 159 13.82 20.07 10.86
CA VAL A 159 14.23 19.86 9.47
C VAL A 159 13.98 21.11 8.62
N GLU A 160 12.80 21.72 8.75
CA GLU A 160 12.47 23.00 8.09
C GLU A 160 13.45 24.11 8.51
N GLU A 161 13.75 24.24 9.80
CA GLU A 161 14.74 25.19 10.34
C GLU A 161 16.10 25.02 9.66
N ALA A 162 16.61 23.79 9.58
CA ALA A 162 17.91 23.51 8.99
C ALA A 162 17.94 23.89 7.49
N LEU A 163 16.96 23.44 6.73
CA LEU A 163 16.88 23.64 5.30
C LEU A 163 16.61 25.08 4.89
N THR A 164 15.80 25.81 5.66
CA THR A 164 15.44 27.21 5.35
C THR A 164 16.47 28.23 5.87
N THR A 165 17.38 27.84 6.77
CA THR A 165 18.40 28.72 7.31
C THR A 165 19.79 28.37 6.81
N THR A 166 20.36 27.23 7.22
CA THR A 166 21.72 26.83 6.93
C THR A 166 21.90 26.33 5.50
N PHE A 167 20.90 25.61 4.98
CA PHE A 167 20.97 24.92 3.69
C PHE A 167 20.10 25.55 2.60
N LYS A 168 19.56 26.73 2.83
CA LYS A 168 18.61 27.44 1.93
C LYS A 168 19.10 27.71 0.50
N ASP A 169 20.41 27.68 0.29
CA ASP A 169 21.04 27.95 -1.00
C ASP A 169 21.53 26.65 -1.67
N LEU A 170 21.15 25.45 -1.17
CA LEU A 170 21.48 24.20 -1.83
C LEU A 170 20.69 24.03 -3.15
N ASP A 171 21.35 23.44 -4.13
CA ASP A 171 20.70 22.94 -5.32
C ASP A 171 20.10 21.56 -5.01
N LEU A 172 18.77 21.49 -4.94
CA LEU A 172 18.03 20.26 -4.63
C LEU A 172 17.63 19.47 -5.89
N THR A 173 17.87 20.00 -7.08
CA THR A 173 17.54 19.34 -8.35
C THR A 173 18.09 17.91 -8.50
N PRO A 174 19.29 17.56 -7.99
CA PRO A 174 19.82 16.20 -8.12
C PRO A 174 19.10 15.13 -7.29
N TYR A 175 18.18 15.51 -6.42
CA TYR A 175 17.46 14.63 -5.49
C TYR A 175 15.96 14.53 -5.81
N ASP A 176 15.52 15.08 -6.91
CA ASP A 176 14.20 14.97 -7.54
C ASP A 176 14.39 14.12 -8.81
N PHE A 177 14.09 12.84 -8.72
CA PHE A 177 14.44 11.85 -9.75
C PHE A 177 13.45 11.77 -10.88
N ASP A 178 12.19 12.11 -10.62
CA ASP A 178 11.09 12.05 -11.60
C ASP A 178 10.70 13.42 -12.17
N ASP A 179 11.40 14.49 -11.73
CA ASP A 179 11.16 15.89 -12.13
C ASP A 179 9.77 16.42 -11.74
N ASP A 180 9.15 15.89 -10.66
CA ASP A 180 7.85 16.31 -10.16
C ASP A 180 7.92 17.61 -9.34
N GLY A 181 9.10 18.02 -8.95
CA GLY A 181 9.38 19.21 -8.16
C GLY A 181 9.55 18.96 -6.66
N TRP A 182 9.46 17.71 -6.23
CA TRP A 182 9.69 17.28 -4.86
C TRP A 182 11.05 16.59 -4.72
N VAL A 183 11.57 16.60 -3.50
CA VAL A 183 12.83 15.91 -3.17
C VAL A 183 12.51 14.49 -2.71
N ASP A 184 13.04 13.49 -3.43
CA ASP A 184 12.79 12.06 -3.17
C ASP A 184 13.70 11.48 -2.10
N ARG A 185 14.89 12.04 -1.88
CA ARG A 185 15.91 11.43 -1.03
C ARG A 185 16.53 12.46 -0.10
N LEU A 186 16.05 12.49 1.15
CA LEU A 186 16.54 13.37 2.21
C LEU A 186 16.79 12.58 3.49
N LEU A 187 18.05 12.50 3.90
CA LEU A 187 18.46 11.96 5.20
C LEU A 187 18.97 13.08 6.10
N VAL A 188 18.42 13.16 7.29
CA VAL A 188 18.83 14.07 8.36
C VAL A 188 19.45 13.25 9.48
N LEU A 189 20.72 13.48 9.78
CA LEU A 189 21.41 12.85 10.91
C LEU A 189 21.58 13.86 12.04
N HIS A 190 21.34 13.46 13.29
CA HIS A 190 21.51 14.36 14.43
C HIS A 190 22.39 13.77 15.54
N THR A 191 23.01 14.65 16.31
CA THR A 191 23.94 14.26 17.40
C THR A 191 23.22 13.85 18.67
N GLY A 192 21.96 14.24 18.86
CA GLY A 192 21.14 13.92 20.04
C GLY A 192 20.98 12.43 20.30
N GLY A 193 20.37 12.10 21.41
CA GLY A 193 20.08 10.70 21.77
C GLY A 193 19.04 10.07 20.84
N ALA A 194 18.94 8.73 20.85
CA ALA A 194 17.90 7.98 20.19
C ALA A 194 16.89 7.49 21.24
N GLN A 195 15.62 7.83 21.09
CA GLN A 195 14.62 7.39 22.05
C GLN A 195 14.41 5.88 21.97
N GLU A 196 14.46 5.31 20.79
CA GLU A 196 14.35 3.86 20.52
C GLU A 196 15.51 3.04 21.07
N ASP A 197 16.71 3.62 21.24
CA ASP A 197 17.87 2.95 21.86
C ASP A 197 17.96 3.21 23.37
N GLY A 198 16.84 3.34 24.05
CA GLY A 198 16.76 3.58 25.49
C GLY A 198 17.01 5.02 25.90
N GLY A 199 16.88 5.96 24.98
CA GLY A 199 16.82 7.39 25.24
C GLY A 199 15.62 7.74 26.16
N ASN A 200 15.63 8.96 26.68
CA ASN A 200 14.52 9.41 27.50
C ASN A 200 13.44 10.06 26.63
N GLN A 201 12.25 10.29 27.19
CA GLN A 201 11.09 10.93 26.54
C GLN A 201 11.32 12.37 26.04
N ASN A 202 12.56 12.86 26.06
CA ASN A 202 12.92 14.16 25.47
C ASN A 202 13.89 13.99 24.28
N ALA A 203 14.35 12.77 24.01
CA ALA A 203 15.11 12.47 22.80
C ALA A 203 14.16 12.28 21.61
N ILE A 204 14.64 12.56 20.42
CA ILE A 204 13.87 12.34 19.20
C ILE A 204 13.88 10.85 18.89
N TRP A 205 12.74 10.29 18.51
CA TRP A 205 12.60 8.97 17.92
C TRP A 205 13.05 9.04 16.47
N SER A 206 13.92 8.14 16.01
CA SER A 206 14.29 8.06 14.59
C SER A 206 13.05 7.66 13.78
N HIS A 207 12.79 8.35 12.67
CA HIS A 207 11.58 8.12 11.88
C HIS A 207 11.71 8.64 10.44
N TYR A 208 10.94 8.06 9.55
CA TYR A 208 10.48 8.66 8.32
C TYR A 208 9.18 9.44 8.59
N ALA A 209 9.02 10.61 7.98
CA ALA A 209 7.78 11.36 8.08
C ALA A 209 7.39 12.01 6.75
N PRO A 210 6.20 11.72 6.22
CA PRO A 210 5.58 12.53 5.17
C PRO A 210 5.12 13.87 5.77
N LEU A 211 5.24 14.93 4.98
CA LEU A 211 4.86 16.30 5.36
C LEU A 211 3.61 16.73 4.60
N SER A 212 2.57 17.10 5.32
CA SER A 212 1.35 17.65 4.72
C SER A 212 0.92 18.93 5.47
N PRO A 213 0.99 20.12 4.84
CA PRO A 213 1.68 20.38 3.59
C PRO A 213 3.19 20.32 3.74
N GLY A 214 3.91 19.95 2.65
CA GLY A 214 5.35 20.12 2.57
C GLY A 214 5.75 21.61 2.55
N PHE A 215 7.06 21.86 2.57
CA PHE A 215 7.59 23.23 2.50
C PHE A 215 8.60 23.38 1.35
N THR A 216 8.79 24.60 0.87
CA THR A 216 9.61 24.87 -0.31
C THR A 216 10.98 25.45 0.08
N VAL A 217 12.04 24.93 -0.56
CA VAL A 217 13.42 25.41 -0.44
C VAL A 217 13.95 25.70 -1.85
N GLY A 218 14.20 26.97 -2.16
CA GLY A 218 14.60 27.34 -3.52
C GLY A 218 13.47 27.12 -4.54
N GLU A 219 13.71 26.23 -5.51
CA GLU A 219 12.74 25.87 -6.57
C GLU A 219 12.10 24.49 -6.36
N LYS A 220 12.49 23.76 -5.30
CA LYS A 220 12.01 22.41 -4.98
C LYS A 220 11.24 22.40 -3.67
N SER A 221 10.40 21.41 -3.52
CA SER A 221 9.60 21.17 -2.32
C SER A 221 10.10 19.96 -1.56
N ILE A 222 9.91 19.97 -0.24
CA ILE A 222 10.19 18.85 0.65
C ILE A 222 8.84 18.27 1.08
N GLY A 223 8.55 17.05 0.64
CA GLY A 223 7.32 16.33 0.94
C GLY A 223 7.49 15.24 2.00
N ALA A 224 8.75 14.80 2.23
CA ALA A 224 9.08 13.84 3.24
C ALA A 224 10.54 13.98 3.68
N TYR A 225 10.87 13.38 4.83
CA TYR A 225 12.25 13.28 5.30
C TYR A 225 12.47 12.01 6.11
N THR A 226 13.72 11.55 6.14
CA THR A 226 14.20 10.54 7.07
C THR A 226 15.07 11.22 8.12
N LEU A 227 14.79 10.99 9.40
CA LEU A 227 15.56 11.52 10.52
C LEU A 227 16.07 10.39 11.39
N ALA A 228 17.37 10.35 11.65
CA ALA A 228 17.98 9.35 12.52
C ALA A 228 19.06 9.95 13.41
N SER A 229 19.14 9.43 14.65
CA SER A 229 20.26 9.73 15.53
C SER A 229 21.51 8.96 15.11
N PHE A 230 22.68 9.54 15.29
CA PHE A 230 23.92 8.78 15.19
C PHE A 230 24.01 7.63 16.20
N SER A 231 23.25 7.67 17.30
CA SER A 231 23.24 6.62 18.32
C SER A 231 22.31 5.46 17.98
N SER A 232 21.32 5.62 17.09
CA SER A 232 20.36 4.59 16.71
C SER A 232 20.99 3.37 16.02
N GLY A 233 22.16 3.56 15.43
CA GLY A 233 22.84 2.49 14.70
C GLY A 233 22.51 2.44 13.22
N LEU A 234 23.18 1.50 12.53
CA LEU A 234 23.04 1.35 11.08
C LEU A 234 21.66 0.81 10.69
N GLY A 235 21.14 -0.15 11.47
CA GLY A 235 19.89 -0.82 11.14
C GLY A 235 18.70 0.13 11.17
N THR A 236 18.54 0.92 12.22
CA THR A 236 17.48 1.92 12.31
C THR A 236 17.61 2.98 11.22
N MET A 237 18.81 3.50 10.97
CA MET A 237 19.01 4.48 9.89
C MET A 237 18.59 3.93 8.53
N ILE A 238 18.94 2.68 8.19
CA ILE A 238 18.55 2.07 6.91
C ILE A 238 17.03 1.77 6.88
N HIS A 239 16.45 1.28 7.98
CA HIS A 239 15.02 1.09 8.12
C HIS A 239 14.25 2.35 7.71
N GLU A 240 14.59 3.49 8.31
CA GLU A 240 13.97 4.77 7.99
C GLU A 240 14.26 5.22 6.54
N MET A 241 15.44 4.91 6.01
CA MET A 241 15.75 5.20 4.61
C MET A 241 14.87 4.37 3.64
N LEU A 242 14.52 3.12 3.98
CA LEU A 242 13.71 2.27 3.13
C LEU A 242 12.27 2.77 2.99
N HIS A 243 11.73 3.47 3.97
CA HIS A 243 10.43 4.13 3.85
C HIS A 243 10.38 5.15 2.69
N MET A 244 11.50 5.80 2.36
CA MET A 244 11.57 6.71 1.20
C MET A 244 11.38 6.00 -0.15
N PHE A 245 11.50 4.67 -0.20
CA PHE A 245 11.22 3.84 -1.37
C PHE A 245 9.81 3.22 -1.33
N GLY A 246 9.03 3.51 -0.30
CA GLY A 246 7.70 2.96 -0.10
C GLY A 246 7.64 1.69 0.75
N ALA A 247 8.75 1.30 1.41
CA ALA A 247 8.66 0.24 2.40
C ALA A 247 7.75 0.64 3.56
N VAL A 248 7.04 -0.33 4.12
CA VAL A 248 6.12 -0.16 5.25
C VAL A 248 6.58 -0.96 6.45
N ASP A 249 6.20 -0.53 7.63
CA ASP A 249 6.47 -1.29 8.86
C ASP A 249 5.71 -2.62 8.84
N LEU A 250 6.41 -3.71 9.11
CA LEU A 250 5.85 -5.07 9.09
C LEU A 250 5.52 -5.58 10.50
N TYR A 251 5.13 -4.68 11.40
CA TYR A 251 4.64 -4.94 12.76
C TYR A 251 3.44 -4.04 13.06
N ASP A 252 2.72 -4.28 14.16
CA ASP A 252 1.57 -3.44 14.57
C ASP A 252 2.04 -2.08 15.12
N VAL A 253 2.19 -1.09 14.25
CA VAL A 253 2.75 0.24 14.56
C VAL A 253 1.94 0.98 15.64
N HIS A 254 0.62 0.78 15.66
CA HIS A 254 -0.30 1.52 16.53
C HIS A 254 -0.87 0.68 17.66
N SER A 255 -0.43 -0.57 17.82
CA SER A 255 -1.00 -1.52 18.78
C SER A 255 -2.52 -1.55 18.67
N ALA A 256 -3.03 -1.69 17.44
CA ALA A 256 -4.44 -1.64 17.11
C ALA A 256 -5.26 -2.66 17.90
N ILE A 257 -4.65 -3.82 18.22
CA ILE A 257 -5.20 -4.83 19.10
C ILE A 257 -4.38 -4.85 20.40
N PRO A 258 -4.77 -4.11 21.45
CA PRO A 258 -3.97 -3.94 22.69
C PRO A 258 -3.67 -5.24 23.46
N SER A 259 -4.34 -6.34 23.13
CA SER A 259 -4.12 -7.67 23.71
C SER A 259 -3.25 -8.56 22.83
N SER A 260 -2.83 -8.08 21.66
CA SER A 260 -1.94 -8.80 20.75
C SER A 260 -0.50 -8.56 21.17
N ASP A 261 0.25 -9.65 21.29
CA ASP A 261 1.72 -9.62 21.46
C ASP A 261 2.40 -9.94 20.12
N TRP A 262 1.72 -9.74 18.97
CA TRP A 262 2.24 -10.08 17.66
C TRP A 262 3.43 -9.21 17.25
N SER A 263 4.52 -9.87 16.86
CA SER A 263 5.79 -9.24 16.45
C SER A 263 5.88 -8.96 14.94
N GLY A 264 4.77 -9.11 14.20
CA GLY A 264 4.79 -8.99 12.75
C GLY A 264 5.65 -10.07 12.10
N VAL A 265 6.61 -9.67 11.25
CA VAL A 265 7.58 -10.61 10.66
C VAL A 265 8.85 -10.77 11.51
N GLY A 266 8.91 -10.20 12.70
CA GLY A 266 9.99 -10.37 13.67
C GLY A 266 11.38 -10.00 13.13
N ALA A 267 12.39 -10.78 13.52
CA ALA A 267 13.79 -10.57 13.16
C ALA A 267 14.11 -10.90 11.68
N TRP A 268 13.13 -11.32 10.90
CA TRP A 268 13.33 -11.78 9.51
C TRP A 268 13.38 -10.66 8.48
N ASP A 269 12.91 -9.45 8.80
CA ASP A 269 12.93 -8.27 7.92
C ASP A 269 13.43 -7.05 8.68
N ILE A 270 14.19 -6.21 7.99
CA ILE A 270 14.62 -4.91 8.54
C ILE A 270 13.43 -3.99 8.86
N MET A 271 12.28 -4.14 8.16
CA MET A 271 11.07 -3.36 8.41
C MET A 271 10.25 -3.88 9.62
N ALA A 272 10.83 -4.80 10.40
CA ALA A 272 10.37 -5.22 11.73
C ALA A 272 11.58 -5.29 12.67
N SER A 273 11.62 -6.21 13.65
CA SER A 273 12.72 -6.31 14.63
C SER A 273 14.07 -6.63 13.99
N GLY A 274 14.11 -7.07 12.74
CA GLY A 274 15.34 -7.35 12.00
C GLY A 274 16.31 -6.17 11.86
N ASN A 275 15.85 -4.93 12.07
CA ASN A 275 16.72 -3.74 12.16
C ASN A 275 17.69 -3.80 13.34
N TRP A 276 17.36 -4.55 14.41
CA TRP A 276 18.18 -4.72 15.61
C TRP A 276 19.14 -5.89 15.53
N ASN A 277 19.13 -6.71 14.49
CA ASN A 277 20.04 -7.84 14.35
C ASN A 277 21.50 -7.40 14.44
N GLY A 278 22.33 -8.22 15.08
CA GLY A 278 23.71 -7.89 15.37
C GLY A 278 23.88 -6.62 16.22
N ASN A 279 22.94 -6.31 17.11
CA ASN A 279 22.83 -5.06 17.89
C ASN A 279 22.77 -3.82 16.98
N GLY A 280 21.92 -3.84 15.97
CA GLY A 280 21.69 -2.77 15.01
C GLY A 280 22.84 -2.50 14.03
N ARG A 281 23.81 -3.42 13.95
CA ARG A 281 24.99 -3.28 13.08
C ARG A 281 24.94 -4.15 11.85
N THR A 282 24.11 -5.19 11.89
CA THR A 282 23.94 -6.17 10.85
C THR A 282 22.45 -6.45 10.72
N PRO A 283 21.67 -5.43 10.30
CA PRO A 283 20.24 -5.59 10.13
C PRO A 283 19.93 -6.70 9.11
N ALA A 284 18.81 -7.38 9.27
CA ALA A 284 18.34 -8.33 8.29
C ALA A 284 18.19 -7.67 6.91
N LEU A 285 18.36 -8.44 5.85
CA LEU A 285 17.91 -8.01 4.53
C LEU A 285 16.37 -7.97 4.52
N PRO A 286 15.73 -7.11 3.68
CA PRO A 286 14.28 -7.11 3.52
C PRO A 286 13.80 -8.46 3.00
N THR A 287 12.59 -8.87 3.36
CA THR A 287 11.94 -10.02 2.74
C THR A 287 11.64 -9.76 1.26
N SER A 288 11.34 -10.83 0.53
CA SER A 288 11.03 -10.75 -0.89
C SER A 288 9.85 -9.82 -1.20
N GLY A 289 8.82 -9.80 -0.35
CA GLY A 289 7.69 -8.87 -0.48
C GLY A 289 8.11 -7.41 -0.36
N THR A 290 8.97 -7.09 0.61
CA THR A 290 9.52 -5.73 0.76
C THR A 290 10.42 -5.35 -0.42
N LEU A 291 11.25 -6.29 -0.94
CA LEU A 291 12.12 -6.03 -2.10
C LEU A 291 11.33 -5.76 -3.38
N ASP A 292 10.20 -6.44 -3.60
CA ASP A 292 9.27 -6.18 -4.69
C ASP A 292 8.61 -4.79 -4.52
N LEU A 293 8.16 -4.49 -3.31
CA LEU A 293 7.48 -3.22 -2.99
C LEU A 293 8.37 -1.98 -3.24
N ILE A 294 9.65 -2.07 -2.88
CA ILE A 294 10.61 -0.95 -3.06
C ILE A 294 11.27 -0.93 -4.45
N GLY A 295 10.90 -1.82 -5.37
CA GLY A 295 11.49 -1.93 -6.71
C GLY A 295 12.96 -2.38 -6.72
N ALA A 296 13.43 -3.04 -5.66
CA ALA A 296 14.82 -3.51 -5.59
C ALA A 296 15.08 -4.73 -6.46
N TYR A 297 14.08 -5.59 -6.62
CA TYR A 297 14.19 -6.86 -7.35
C TYR A 297 12.89 -7.26 -8.01
N ASP A 298 12.98 -7.80 -9.23
CA ASP A 298 11.85 -8.45 -9.92
C ASP A 298 11.72 -9.92 -9.48
N PRO A 299 10.55 -10.37 -9.01
CA PRO A 299 10.35 -11.74 -8.58
C PRO A 299 10.27 -12.73 -9.76
N LEU A 300 10.65 -13.97 -9.50
CA LEU A 300 10.37 -15.10 -10.39
C LEU A 300 9.02 -15.72 -10.04
N ASP A 301 8.02 -15.51 -10.88
CA ASP A 301 6.73 -16.16 -10.75
C ASP A 301 6.80 -17.64 -11.16
N LEU A 302 6.47 -18.55 -10.24
CA LEU A 302 6.31 -19.96 -10.57
C LEU A 302 4.91 -20.19 -11.17
N PRO A 303 4.80 -20.75 -12.38
CA PRO A 303 3.53 -20.87 -13.10
C PRO A 303 2.72 -22.07 -12.60
N ILE A 304 2.31 -22.09 -11.35
CA ILE A 304 1.44 -23.12 -10.81
C ILE A 304 -0.01 -22.77 -11.14
N GLY A 305 -0.70 -23.67 -11.84
CA GLY A 305 -2.10 -23.45 -12.19
C GLY A 305 -3.05 -23.56 -10.99
N GLU A 306 -4.26 -23.06 -11.15
CA GLU A 306 -5.33 -23.10 -10.13
C GLU A 306 -5.64 -24.51 -9.59
N LEU A 307 -5.34 -25.54 -10.35
CA LEU A 307 -5.54 -26.95 -9.99
C LEU A 307 -4.26 -27.62 -9.45
N GLY A 308 -3.18 -26.87 -9.26
CA GLY A 308 -1.88 -27.38 -8.86
C GLY A 308 -1.07 -28.02 -10.01
N PRO A 309 0.14 -28.52 -9.71
CA PRO A 309 1.02 -29.11 -10.71
C PRO A 309 0.48 -30.47 -11.20
N VAL A 310 0.62 -30.73 -12.50
CA VAL A 310 0.19 -32.01 -13.10
C VAL A 310 1.19 -33.15 -12.78
N GLU A 311 2.47 -32.83 -12.68
CA GLU A 311 3.57 -33.72 -12.31
C GLU A 311 4.43 -33.01 -11.26
N ASN A 312 5.20 -33.77 -10.49
CA ASN A 312 6.13 -33.20 -9.54
C ASN A 312 7.20 -32.36 -10.26
N GLU A 313 7.42 -31.15 -9.80
CA GLU A 313 8.40 -30.22 -10.34
C GLU A 313 9.44 -29.87 -9.26
N SER A 314 10.72 -29.90 -9.62
CA SER A 314 11.81 -29.54 -8.69
C SER A 314 12.44 -28.22 -9.11
N TYR A 315 12.69 -27.35 -8.13
CA TYR A 315 13.31 -26.04 -8.30
C TYR A 315 14.47 -25.87 -7.33
N ALA A 316 15.50 -25.15 -7.77
CA ALA A 316 16.55 -24.66 -6.90
C ALA A 316 16.32 -23.16 -6.64
N ILE A 317 16.05 -22.80 -5.39
CA ILE A 317 15.95 -21.42 -4.93
C ILE A 317 17.35 -20.98 -4.52
N LEU A 318 17.93 -20.09 -5.29
CA LEU A 318 19.27 -19.55 -5.03
C LEU A 318 19.26 -18.67 -3.75
N PRO A 319 20.45 -18.35 -3.21
CA PRO A 319 20.52 -17.44 -2.08
C PRO A 319 19.77 -16.13 -2.33
N HIS A 320 19.11 -15.65 -1.30
CA HIS A 320 18.37 -14.39 -1.30
C HIS A 320 19.18 -13.24 -1.93
N VAL A 321 18.53 -12.30 -2.62
CA VAL A 321 19.12 -11.22 -3.40
C VAL A 321 20.09 -11.65 -4.52
N SER A 322 20.05 -12.89 -4.94
CA SER A 322 20.66 -13.36 -6.18
C SER A 322 19.64 -13.36 -7.33
N SER A 323 20.10 -13.41 -8.57
CA SER A 323 19.26 -13.27 -9.78
C SER A 323 18.10 -14.29 -9.93
N ALA A 324 17.97 -15.24 -9.03
CA ALA A 324 16.87 -16.21 -8.98
C ALA A 324 16.56 -16.61 -7.51
N GLY A 325 16.86 -15.73 -6.56
CA GLY A 325 16.67 -15.97 -5.13
C GLY A 325 15.33 -15.52 -4.59
N ILE A 326 14.56 -14.76 -5.38
CA ILE A 326 13.24 -14.24 -5.01
C ILE A 326 12.18 -14.93 -5.87
N VAL A 327 11.40 -15.78 -5.23
CA VAL A 327 10.45 -16.66 -5.93
C VAL A 327 9.08 -16.51 -5.30
N ARG A 328 8.02 -16.39 -6.12
CA ARG A 328 6.65 -16.34 -5.62
C ARG A 328 5.69 -17.24 -6.39
N ILE A 329 4.60 -17.56 -5.70
CA ILE A 329 3.45 -18.28 -6.24
C ILE A 329 2.21 -17.44 -5.94
N ALA A 330 1.46 -17.06 -6.96
CA ALA A 330 0.14 -16.45 -6.77
C ALA A 330 -0.85 -17.52 -6.29
N ILE A 331 -1.56 -17.27 -5.18
CA ILE A 331 -2.55 -18.20 -4.63
C ILE A 331 -3.98 -17.68 -4.76
N ALA A 332 -4.15 -16.36 -4.82
CA ALA A 332 -5.40 -15.67 -5.12
C ALA A 332 -5.10 -14.28 -5.72
N PRO A 333 -6.09 -13.55 -6.24
CA PRO A 333 -5.89 -12.17 -6.68
C PRO A 333 -5.36 -11.29 -5.55
N GLY A 334 -4.16 -10.73 -5.71
CA GLY A 334 -3.47 -9.93 -4.71
C GLY A 334 -2.82 -10.73 -3.58
N GLU A 335 -2.81 -12.06 -3.64
CA GLU A 335 -2.21 -12.90 -2.60
C GLU A 335 -1.09 -13.77 -3.17
N TYR A 336 0.03 -13.82 -2.45
CA TYR A 336 1.24 -14.50 -2.89
C TYR A 336 1.90 -15.27 -1.74
N ILE A 337 2.52 -16.40 -2.08
CA ILE A 337 3.49 -17.08 -1.22
C ILE A 337 4.87 -16.79 -1.78
N TRP A 338 5.70 -16.16 -0.97
CA TRP A 338 7.08 -15.88 -1.28
C TRP A 338 7.99 -16.94 -0.67
N MET A 339 9.07 -17.23 -1.37
CA MET A 339 10.08 -18.19 -0.95
C MET A 339 11.46 -17.62 -1.22
N GLU A 340 12.30 -17.63 -0.21
CA GLU A 340 13.64 -17.07 -0.28
C GLU A 340 14.63 -17.89 0.55
N SER A 341 15.79 -18.21 -0.02
CA SER A 341 16.82 -18.97 0.68
C SER A 341 17.75 -18.02 1.44
N ARG A 342 17.60 -17.96 2.76
CA ARG A 342 18.39 -17.10 3.67
C ARG A 342 19.63 -17.87 4.13
N ILE A 343 20.82 -17.37 3.80
CA ILE A 343 22.08 -18.03 4.10
C ILE A 343 22.94 -17.19 5.04
N GLU A 344 23.87 -17.84 5.77
CA GLU A 344 24.78 -17.18 6.75
C GLU A 344 25.85 -16.33 6.04
N GLN A 345 25.44 -15.28 5.31
CA GLN A 345 26.35 -14.36 4.59
C GLN A 345 25.82 -12.92 4.64
N GLY A 346 26.70 -11.97 4.34
CA GLY A 346 26.36 -10.56 4.21
C GLY A 346 25.66 -10.01 5.44
N PHE A 347 24.55 -9.34 5.24
CA PHE A 347 23.75 -8.79 6.31
C PHE A 347 22.86 -9.85 6.99
N ASP A 348 22.53 -10.95 6.33
CA ASP A 348 21.75 -12.06 6.90
C ASP A 348 22.53 -12.97 7.88
N ARG A 349 23.83 -12.75 8.08
CA ARG A 349 24.65 -13.59 8.96
C ARG A 349 24.22 -13.61 10.43
N GLU A 350 23.49 -12.62 10.88
CA GLU A 350 22.99 -12.49 12.26
C GLU A 350 21.49 -12.78 12.39
N LEU A 351 20.89 -13.42 11.37
CA LEU A 351 19.51 -13.92 11.47
C LEU A 351 19.42 -15.00 12.58
N PRO A 352 18.26 -15.20 13.20
CA PRO A 352 18.04 -16.24 14.20
C PRO A 352 18.42 -17.64 13.72
N SER A 353 18.17 -17.93 12.44
CA SER A 353 18.55 -19.18 11.77
C SER A 353 18.61 -18.98 10.25
N HIS A 354 19.01 -20.03 9.51
CA HIS A 354 19.17 -20.00 8.06
C HIS A 354 18.47 -21.17 7.41
N GLY A 355 17.84 -20.96 6.22
CA GLY A 355 17.02 -21.94 5.56
C GLY A 355 16.16 -21.30 4.45
N LEU A 356 15.04 -21.92 4.14
CA LEU A 356 14.00 -21.35 3.30
C LEU A 356 13.02 -20.57 4.18
N LEU A 357 13.04 -19.26 4.06
CA LEU A 357 12.01 -18.39 4.63
C LEU A 357 10.81 -18.38 3.68
N VAL A 358 9.63 -18.61 4.23
CA VAL A 358 8.36 -18.58 3.48
C VAL A 358 7.49 -17.50 4.08
N THR A 359 7.00 -16.57 3.25
CA THR A 359 6.07 -15.54 3.70
C THR A 359 4.79 -15.56 2.87
N HIS A 360 3.69 -15.21 3.51
CA HIS A 360 2.39 -15.04 2.88
C HIS A 360 2.05 -13.55 2.84
N GLU A 361 1.86 -13.03 1.63
CA GLU A 361 1.47 -11.66 1.37
C GLU A 361 -0.01 -11.60 0.95
N ASP A 362 -0.81 -10.74 1.58
CA ASP A 362 -2.17 -10.41 1.14
C ASP A 362 -2.32 -8.89 0.99
N ARG A 363 -2.17 -8.41 -0.23
CA ARG A 363 -2.27 -6.97 -0.59
C ARG A 363 -3.70 -6.40 -0.43
N ASN A 364 -4.70 -7.26 -0.24
CA ASN A 364 -6.08 -6.82 -0.07
C ASN A 364 -6.33 -6.21 1.33
N PHE A 365 -5.44 -6.44 2.30
CA PHE A 365 -5.53 -5.91 3.65
C PHE A 365 -4.50 -4.81 3.96
N ALA A 366 -3.71 -4.39 2.97
CA ALA A 366 -2.67 -3.39 3.17
C ALA A 366 -3.24 -1.96 3.06
N ASP A 367 -3.02 -1.15 4.08
CA ASP A 367 -3.10 0.31 4.00
C ASP A 367 -1.69 0.88 3.95
N PHE A 368 -1.12 0.94 2.74
CA PHE A 368 0.22 1.46 2.51
C PHE A 368 0.33 2.96 2.77
N GLU A 369 -0.75 3.70 2.56
CA GLU A 369 -0.78 5.15 2.68
C GLU A 369 -0.58 5.61 4.14
N HIS A 370 -1.10 4.83 5.09
CA HIS A 370 -0.99 5.13 6.52
C HIS A 370 0.06 4.29 7.24
N ASN A 371 0.82 3.45 6.51
CA ASN A 371 1.76 2.49 7.11
C ASN A 371 1.09 1.54 8.11
N GLU A 372 -0.15 1.13 7.82
CA GLU A 372 -0.98 0.28 8.68
C GLU A 372 -1.28 -1.05 8.00
N VAL A 373 -0.28 -1.88 7.82
CA VAL A 373 -0.41 -3.11 7.03
C VAL A 373 -0.49 -4.38 7.88
N ASN A 374 0.20 -4.43 9.03
CA ASN A 374 0.28 -5.60 9.90
C ASN A 374 -0.39 -5.34 11.26
N ARG A 375 -1.67 -4.94 11.25
CA ARG A 375 -2.46 -4.64 12.46
C ARG A 375 -3.08 -5.88 13.10
N ASP A 376 -3.42 -6.87 12.30
CA ASP A 376 -4.12 -8.09 12.72
C ASP A 376 -3.36 -9.32 12.19
N PRO A 377 -2.88 -10.22 13.07
CA PRO A 377 -2.17 -11.43 12.65
C PRO A 377 -3.03 -12.40 11.80
N GLU A 378 -4.37 -12.34 11.90
CA GLU A 378 -5.26 -13.15 11.08
C GLU A 378 -5.46 -12.54 9.67
N HIS A 379 -5.25 -11.23 9.53
CA HIS A 379 -5.44 -10.48 8.30
C HIS A 379 -4.22 -9.60 7.99
N ALA A 380 -3.04 -10.17 8.09
CA ALA A 380 -1.78 -9.47 7.85
C ALA A 380 -1.54 -9.24 6.36
N TYR A 381 -0.93 -8.10 6.05
CA TYR A 381 -0.36 -7.86 4.72
C TYR A 381 0.76 -8.85 4.41
N LEU A 382 1.71 -9.00 5.32
CA LEU A 382 2.83 -9.94 5.19
C LEU A 382 3.06 -10.67 6.52
N LYS A 383 3.07 -11.99 6.48
CA LYS A 383 3.39 -12.82 7.65
C LYS A 383 4.33 -13.95 7.29
N VAL A 384 5.13 -14.38 8.24
CA VAL A 384 5.96 -15.58 8.11
C VAL A 384 5.08 -16.82 8.24
N VAL A 385 5.33 -17.80 7.38
CA VAL A 385 4.79 -19.15 7.51
C VAL A 385 5.80 -19.94 8.36
N GLU A 386 5.57 -19.98 9.66
CA GLU A 386 6.47 -20.59 10.64
C GLU A 386 6.64 -22.08 10.39
N ALA A 387 7.88 -22.55 10.22
CA ALA A 387 8.16 -23.92 9.77
C ALA A 387 7.85 -25.00 10.83
N ASP A 388 7.88 -24.65 12.11
CA ASP A 388 7.48 -25.54 13.22
C ASP A 388 6.01 -25.40 13.62
N GLY A 389 5.35 -24.32 13.17
CA GLY A 389 3.91 -24.09 13.36
C GLY A 389 3.51 -23.78 14.80
N ASP A 390 4.40 -23.28 15.64
CA ASP A 390 4.12 -23.01 17.04
C ASP A 390 3.53 -21.61 17.30
N ALA A 391 3.46 -20.77 16.26
CA ALA A 391 2.94 -19.40 16.27
C ALA A 391 3.71 -18.47 17.22
N SER A 392 5.04 -18.60 17.23
CA SER A 392 5.95 -17.85 18.08
C SER A 392 5.83 -16.33 17.86
N LEU A 393 5.78 -15.87 16.61
CA LEU A 393 5.60 -14.46 16.25
C LEU A 393 4.30 -13.87 16.77
N SER A 394 3.23 -14.66 16.80
CA SER A 394 1.93 -14.23 17.36
C SER A 394 1.92 -14.17 18.89
N ASN A 395 2.93 -14.74 19.54
CA ASN A 395 3.08 -14.78 21.01
C ASN A 395 4.22 -13.88 21.53
N GLY A 396 4.76 -12.99 20.69
CA GLY A 396 5.76 -12.01 21.07
C GLY A 396 7.21 -12.53 21.12
N ASP A 397 7.47 -13.70 20.53
CA ASP A 397 8.81 -14.22 20.30
C ASP A 397 9.20 -13.89 18.87
N ASP A 398 10.05 -12.88 18.69
CA ASP A 398 10.37 -12.29 17.38
C ASP A 398 11.67 -12.82 16.75
N ASP A 399 12.36 -13.76 17.42
CA ASP A 399 13.63 -14.32 16.97
C ASP A 399 13.73 -15.87 17.06
N ASP A 400 12.59 -16.58 16.94
CA ASP A 400 12.58 -18.05 16.98
C ASP A 400 13.32 -18.65 15.78
N PRO A 401 14.39 -19.42 16.01
CA PRO A 401 15.09 -20.10 14.93
C PRO A 401 14.26 -21.24 14.27
N GLY A 402 13.12 -21.63 14.85
CA GLY A 402 12.22 -22.63 14.30
C GLY A 402 11.34 -22.17 13.14
N ASP A 403 11.19 -20.86 12.95
CA ASP A 403 10.32 -20.28 11.91
C ASP A 403 10.75 -20.59 10.47
N ILE A 404 12.02 -20.91 10.24
CA ILE A 404 12.60 -21.09 8.91
C ILE A 404 12.73 -22.57 8.54
N PHE A 405 12.37 -22.93 7.30
CA PHE A 405 12.41 -24.32 6.82
C PHE A 405 13.84 -24.73 6.49
N THR A 406 14.37 -25.72 7.21
CA THR A 406 15.57 -26.48 6.80
C THR A 406 15.23 -27.86 6.23
N SER A 407 14.00 -28.30 6.41
CA SER A 407 13.37 -29.52 5.92
C SER A 407 11.87 -29.45 6.18
N GLY A 408 11.10 -30.40 5.71
CA GLY A 408 9.66 -30.43 5.93
C GLY A 408 8.86 -30.05 4.69
N SER A 409 7.57 -29.79 4.87
CA SER A 409 6.67 -29.42 3.78
C SER A 409 5.65 -28.40 4.23
N PHE A 410 5.13 -27.64 3.27
CA PHE A 410 4.07 -26.68 3.46
C PHE A 410 3.13 -26.63 2.25
N GLY A 411 1.97 -26.05 2.41
CA GLY A 411 0.94 -25.98 1.39
C GLY A 411 -0.31 -26.79 1.77
N ALA A 412 -0.71 -27.76 0.95
CA ALA A 412 -1.84 -28.62 1.27
C ALA A 412 -1.50 -29.70 2.31
N ASP A 413 -0.22 -30.13 2.37
CA ASP A 413 0.29 -31.06 3.39
C ASP A 413 1.47 -30.39 4.13
N GLY A 414 1.64 -30.71 5.40
CA GLY A 414 2.63 -30.10 6.30
C GLY A 414 2.06 -28.84 6.97
N ILE A 415 2.79 -27.73 6.93
CA ILE A 415 2.24 -26.45 7.40
C ILE A 415 1.21 -25.97 6.36
N GLU A 416 -0.05 -25.91 6.76
CA GLU A 416 -1.14 -25.56 5.86
C GLU A 416 -1.06 -24.10 5.39
N ILE A 417 -1.22 -23.91 4.08
CA ILE A 417 -1.36 -22.57 3.47
C ILE A 417 -2.76 -22.45 2.89
N ARG A 418 -3.43 -21.37 3.27
CA ARG A 418 -4.76 -21.01 2.80
C ARG A 418 -4.76 -19.58 2.28
N ASP A 419 -5.57 -19.33 1.24
CA ASP A 419 -5.80 -17.97 0.77
C ASP A 419 -6.66 -17.17 1.77
N GLY A 420 -6.80 -15.87 1.56
CA GLY A 420 -7.61 -15.00 2.39
C GLY A 420 -9.11 -15.34 2.42
N HIS A 421 -9.58 -16.29 1.59
CA HIS A 421 -10.92 -16.87 1.65
C HIS A 421 -10.95 -18.21 2.40
N GLY A 422 -9.80 -18.66 2.92
CA GLY A 422 -9.64 -19.91 3.63
C GLY A 422 -9.50 -21.13 2.72
N ARG A 423 -9.29 -20.97 1.41
CA ARG A 423 -9.05 -22.06 0.49
C ARG A 423 -7.66 -22.61 0.66
N LEU A 424 -7.57 -23.93 0.82
CA LEU A 424 -6.29 -24.64 0.81
C LEU A 424 -5.66 -24.57 -0.59
N VAL A 425 -4.37 -24.27 -0.64
CA VAL A 425 -3.64 -24.27 -1.92
C VAL A 425 -3.61 -25.65 -2.56
N PRO A 426 -3.63 -25.79 -3.90
CA PRO A 426 -3.72 -27.09 -4.58
C PRO A 426 -2.35 -27.73 -4.81
N TRP A 427 -1.38 -27.47 -3.95
CA TRP A 427 -0.01 -27.98 -4.07
C TRP A 427 0.62 -28.17 -2.68
N THR A 428 1.64 -29.01 -2.64
CA THR A 428 2.52 -29.20 -1.48
C THR A 428 3.95 -28.97 -1.93
N ILE A 429 4.68 -28.15 -1.19
CA ILE A 429 6.11 -27.93 -1.39
C ILE A 429 6.88 -28.67 -0.29
N THR A 430 7.85 -29.47 -0.71
CA THR A 430 8.78 -30.17 0.19
C THR A 430 10.16 -29.55 0.05
N VAL A 431 10.78 -29.24 1.15
CA VAL A 431 12.19 -28.79 1.21
C VAL A 431 13.06 -30.03 1.19
N ASP A 432 13.73 -30.26 0.06
CA ASP A 432 14.55 -31.45 -0.16
C ASP A 432 15.95 -31.31 0.43
N SER A 433 16.55 -30.13 0.29
CA SER A 433 17.86 -29.83 0.83
C SER A 433 18.08 -28.33 0.99
N PHE A 434 18.94 -27.94 1.95
CA PHE A 434 19.41 -26.57 2.17
C PHE A 434 20.91 -26.58 2.43
N ASP A 435 21.64 -25.68 1.76
CA ASP A 435 23.04 -25.38 2.04
C ASP A 435 23.42 -23.94 1.61
N SER A 436 24.71 -23.60 1.66
CA SER A 436 25.18 -22.27 1.29
C SER A 436 24.99 -21.89 -0.19
N SER A 437 24.55 -22.82 -1.04
CA SER A 437 24.21 -22.57 -2.46
C SER A 437 22.73 -22.29 -2.67
N GLY A 438 21.91 -22.46 -1.64
CA GLY A 438 20.47 -22.24 -1.68
C GLY A 438 19.66 -23.41 -1.16
N THR A 439 18.41 -23.48 -1.58
CA THR A 439 17.43 -24.50 -1.18
C THR A 439 16.86 -25.22 -2.39
N ASP A 440 16.91 -26.55 -2.38
CA ASP A 440 16.19 -27.36 -3.35
C ASP A 440 14.80 -27.70 -2.82
N ILE A 441 13.78 -27.53 -3.65
CA ILE A 441 12.39 -27.85 -3.34
C ILE A 441 11.76 -28.73 -4.40
N THR A 442 10.77 -29.51 -4.00
CA THR A 442 9.88 -30.23 -4.91
C THR A 442 8.44 -29.81 -4.68
N ILE A 443 7.79 -29.35 -5.75
CA ILE A 443 6.37 -29.00 -5.77
C ILE A 443 5.60 -30.21 -6.29
N SER A 444 4.61 -30.66 -5.53
CA SER A 444 3.79 -31.82 -5.85
C SER A 444 2.31 -31.52 -5.71
N HIS A 445 1.48 -32.26 -6.44
CA HIS A 445 0.04 -32.26 -6.20
C HIS A 445 -0.25 -33.05 -4.93
N PRO A 446 -1.12 -32.54 -4.00
CA PRO A 446 -1.40 -33.20 -2.73
C PRO A 446 -2.10 -34.57 -2.84
N GLY A 447 -2.43 -34.99 -4.03
CA GLY A 447 -3.07 -36.28 -4.28
C GLY A 447 -4.60 -36.21 -4.25
N PRO A 448 -5.27 -37.29 -4.66
CA PRO A 448 -6.73 -37.35 -4.63
C PRO A 448 -7.23 -37.49 -3.18
N GLY A 449 -8.25 -36.77 -2.81
CA GLY A 449 -8.96 -36.94 -1.56
C GLY A 449 -8.91 -35.78 -0.57
N HIS A 450 -8.16 -34.73 -0.87
CA HIS A 450 -8.25 -33.51 -0.10
C HIS A 450 -9.63 -32.88 -0.29
N ALA A 451 -10.32 -32.71 0.85
CA ALA A 451 -11.52 -31.94 0.96
C ALA A 451 -11.13 -30.55 1.50
N GLU A 452 -11.85 -29.55 1.14
CA GLU A 452 -11.57 -28.19 1.55
C GLU A 452 -12.73 -27.57 2.27
N ILE A 453 -12.42 -26.83 3.31
CA ILE A 453 -13.37 -26.00 4.03
C ILE A 453 -13.07 -24.57 3.67
N MET A 454 -14.12 -23.78 3.48
CA MET A 454 -14.04 -22.34 3.42
C MET A 454 -14.54 -21.78 4.76
N PRO A 455 -13.67 -21.62 5.77
CA PRO A 455 -14.09 -20.97 7.00
C PRO A 455 -14.44 -19.51 6.71
N PRO A 456 -15.39 -18.92 7.43
CA PRO A 456 -15.61 -17.50 7.36
C PRO A 456 -14.33 -16.75 7.82
N ARG A 457 -14.02 -15.63 7.21
CA ARG A 457 -12.88 -14.76 7.59
C ARG A 457 -12.98 -14.22 9.03
N THR A 458 -14.17 -14.17 9.57
CA THR A 458 -14.47 -13.73 10.94
C THR A 458 -15.19 -14.82 11.67
N PRO A 459 -15.15 -14.88 13.03
CA PRO A 459 -15.97 -15.80 13.80
C PRO A 459 -17.43 -15.76 13.36
N ILE A 460 -18.08 -16.93 13.28
CA ILE A 460 -19.48 -16.98 12.88
C ILE A 460 -20.33 -16.29 13.93
N ARG A 461 -21.01 -15.21 13.55
CA ARG A 461 -21.86 -14.41 14.43
C ARG A 461 -23.32 -14.82 14.28
N LEU A 462 -23.93 -15.24 15.36
CA LEU A 462 -25.27 -15.82 15.37
C LEU A 462 -26.21 -15.01 16.24
N LEU A 463 -27.38 -14.74 15.72
CA LEU A 463 -28.52 -14.38 16.56
C LEU A 463 -29.15 -15.66 17.15
N GLY A 464 -29.73 -15.59 18.33
CA GLY A 464 -30.45 -16.75 18.89
C GLY A 464 -31.50 -17.28 17.90
N HIS A 465 -31.58 -18.59 17.66
CA HIS A 465 -32.43 -19.35 16.74
C HIS A 465 -31.89 -19.51 15.30
N GLU A 466 -30.75 -18.95 14.95
CA GLU A 466 -30.22 -19.12 13.59
C GLU A 466 -29.63 -20.51 13.37
N THR A 467 -29.76 -20.98 12.13
CA THR A 467 -28.99 -22.10 11.59
C THR A 467 -27.87 -21.52 10.76
N VAL A 468 -26.65 -21.90 11.06
CA VAL A 468 -25.48 -21.48 10.30
C VAL A 468 -25.04 -22.59 9.38
N SER A 469 -24.71 -22.23 8.16
CA SER A 469 -24.08 -23.10 7.17
C SER A 469 -22.59 -22.85 7.11
N VAL A 470 -21.80 -23.93 7.19
CA VAL A 470 -20.38 -23.94 6.90
C VAL A 470 -20.20 -24.52 5.52
N LEU A 471 -19.60 -23.76 4.62
CA LEU A 471 -19.33 -24.21 3.24
C LEU A 471 -18.14 -25.15 3.21
N PHE A 472 -18.27 -26.18 2.39
CA PHE A 472 -17.27 -27.19 2.11
C PHE A 472 -17.19 -27.37 0.59
N GLU A 473 -16.04 -27.18 0.01
CA GLU A 473 -15.79 -27.36 -1.42
C GLU A 473 -15.05 -28.68 -1.68
N ALA A 474 -15.54 -29.45 -2.63
CA ALA A 474 -14.91 -30.70 -3.02
C ALA A 474 -13.86 -30.45 -4.10
N ARG A 475 -12.61 -30.86 -3.86
CA ARG A 475 -11.51 -30.79 -4.85
C ARG A 475 -11.56 -31.91 -5.89
N GLN A 476 -12.37 -32.93 -5.65
CA GLN A 476 -12.57 -34.07 -6.54
C GLN A 476 -14.00 -34.58 -6.42
N ASP A 477 -14.42 -35.42 -7.39
CA ASP A 477 -15.71 -36.10 -7.32
C ASP A 477 -15.78 -37.01 -6.10
N CYS A 478 -16.68 -36.73 -5.17
CA CYS A 478 -16.79 -37.49 -3.93
C CYS A 478 -18.16 -37.45 -3.27
N MET A 479 -18.34 -38.33 -2.29
CA MET A 479 -19.42 -38.24 -1.33
C MET A 479 -18.89 -37.67 -0.02
N PRO A 480 -19.26 -36.42 0.33
CA PRO A 480 -18.75 -35.80 1.54
C PRO A 480 -19.29 -36.50 2.79
N TRP A 481 -18.46 -36.57 3.81
CA TRP A 481 -18.83 -37.04 5.14
C TRP A 481 -18.29 -36.11 6.23
N SER A 482 -18.91 -36.11 7.40
CA SER A 482 -18.44 -35.30 8.53
C SER A 482 -18.62 -36.00 9.86
N GLN A 483 -17.73 -35.69 10.80
CA GLN A 483 -17.85 -35.99 12.23
C GLN A 483 -17.69 -34.70 13.03
N LEU A 484 -18.48 -33.68 12.71
CA LEU A 484 -18.41 -32.38 13.33
C LEU A 484 -19.31 -32.29 14.55
N THR A 485 -18.79 -31.70 15.61
CA THR A 485 -19.53 -31.36 16.83
C THR A 485 -19.25 -29.94 17.26
N SER A 486 -20.26 -29.30 17.85
CA SER A 486 -20.04 -28.04 18.56
C SER A 486 -19.55 -28.31 19.99
N THR A 487 -18.79 -27.38 20.58
CA THR A 487 -18.31 -27.46 21.96
C THR A 487 -19.42 -27.60 22.99
N ASP A 488 -20.65 -27.25 22.66
CA ASP A 488 -21.84 -27.50 23.49
C ASP A 488 -22.47 -28.90 23.29
N GLY A 489 -21.81 -29.76 22.50
CA GLY A 489 -22.21 -31.17 22.31
C GLY A 489 -23.25 -31.39 21.21
N ARG A 490 -23.60 -30.38 20.44
CA ARG A 490 -24.50 -30.54 19.29
C ARG A 490 -23.77 -31.14 18.10
N ILE A 491 -24.50 -31.92 17.30
CA ILE A 491 -23.98 -32.48 16.05
C ILE A 491 -24.22 -31.51 14.92
N VAL A 492 -23.18 -31.22 14.17
CA VAL A 492 -23.24 -30.44 12.92
C VAL A 492 -23.50 -31.43 11.78
N SER A 493 -24.53 -31.20 11.02
CA SER A 493 -25.00 -32.16 10.02
C SER A 493 -24.86 -31.59 8.59
N LEU A 494 -24.51 -32.47 7.65
CA LEU A 494 -24.56 -32.14 6.21
C LEU A 494 -26.01 -31.80 5.81
N ILE A 495 -26.19 -30.69 5.12
CA ILE A 495 -27.47 -30.25 4.54
C ILE A 495 -27.63 -30.86 3.17
N GLY A 496 -28.34 -31.96 3.09
CA GLY A 496 -28.60 -32.73 1.86
C GLY A 496 -27.54 -33.83 1.59
N GLU A 497 -28.01 -34.94 1.04
CA GLU A 497 -27.14 -36.03 0.59
C GLU A 497 -26.96 -35.89 -0.92
N ARG A 498 -25.73 -35.65 -1.38
CA ARG A 498 -25.38 -35.69 -2.78
C ARG A 498 -23.91 -36.05 -3.00
N VAL A 499 -23.64 -36.62 -4.14
CA VAL A 499 -22.27 -36.70 -4.65
C VAL A 499 -21.90 -35.33 -5.19
N LEU A 500 -20.76 -34.83 -4.79
CA LEU A 500 -20.18 -33.58 -5.29
C LEU A 500 -19.24 -33.93 -6.45
N ILE A 501 -19.24 -33.11 -7.46
CA ILE A 501 -18.15 -33.08 -8.46
C ILE A 501 -17.11 -32.03 -8.02
N ALA A 502 -15.89 -32.16 -8.51
CA ALA A 502 -14.81 -31.23 -8.21
C ALA A 502 -15.26 -29.76 -8.46
N GLY A 503 -15.03 -28.90 -7.49
CA GLY A 503 -15.47 -27.49 -7.51
C GLY A 503 -16.92 -27.25 -7.02
N GLU A 504 -17.71 -28.30 -6.72
CA GLU A 504 -19.02 -28.11 -6.09
C GLU A 504 -18.89 -28.02 -4.56
N SER A 505 -19.74 -27.18 -3.96
CA SER A 505 -19.82 -26.98 -2.52
C SER A 505 -20.99 -27.74 -1.89
N ALA A 506 -20.79 -28.18 -0.65
CA ALA A 506 -21.83 -28.65 0.27
C ALA A 506 -21.91 -27.74 1.50
N GLU A 507 -23.03 -27.78 2.19
CA GLU A 507 -23.25 -27.02 3.42
C GLU A 507 -23.41 -27.96 4.61
N PHE A 508 -22.74 -27.63 5.72
CA PHE A 508 -22.96 -28.26 7.02
C PHE A 508 -23.66 -27.27 7.93
N GLY A 509 -24.79 -27.67 8.51
CA GLY A 509 -25.61 -26.78 9.31
C GLY A 509 -25.51 -27.04 10.82
N LEU A 510 -25.43 -25.94 11.58
CA LEU A 510 -25.53 -25.90 13.03
C LEU A 510 -26.72 -25.02 13.43
N THR A 511 -27.71 -25.62 14.10
CA THR A 511 -28.90 -24.90 14.58
C THR A 511 -28.76 -24.63 16.08
N PHE A 512 -28.91 -23.39 16.50
CA PHE A 512 -28.93 -22.98 17.88
C PHE A 512 -30.37 -22.98 18.43
N SER A 513 -30.54 -23.31 19.73
CA SER A 513 -31.83 -23.29 20.37
C SER A 513 -32.24 -21.88 20.78
N GLU A 514 -33.56 -21.68 20.99
CA GLU A 514 -34.15 -20.44 21.53
C GLU A 514 -33.55 -19.96 22.86
N SER A 515 -32.87 -20.80 23.56
CA SER A 515 -32.23 -20.51 24.86
C SER A 515 -30.78 -20.07 24.73
N ALA A 516 -30.24 -19.91 23.53
CA ALA A 516 -28.89 -19.42 23.33
C ALA A 516 -28.77 -17.99 23.86
N THR A 517 -27.82 -17.78 24.77
CA THR A 517 -27.64 -16.49 25.44
C THR A 517 -26.58 -15.67 24.72
N PRO A 518 -26.83 -14.40 24.35
CA PRO A 518 -25.79 -13.53 23.84
C PRO A 518 -24.57 -13.49 24.76
N GLY A 519 -23.39 -13.46 24.20
CA GLY A 519 -22.12 -13.57 24.92
C GLY A 519 -21.58 -14.99 25.05
N THR A 520 -22.31 -16.01 24.57
CA THR A 520 -21.81 -17.39 24.53
C THR A 520 -20.96 -17.57 23.26
N THR A 521 -19.81 -18.20 23.43
CA THR A 521 -18.90 -18.59 22.35
C THR A 521 -18.65 -20.07 22.33
N GLY A 522 -18.11 -20.59 21.28
CA GLY A 522 -17.66 -21.96 21.15
C GLY A 522 -17.08 -22.25 19.78
N PHE A 523 -16.75 -23.51 19.56
CA PHE A 523 -16.14 -23.97 18.32
C PHE A 523 -16.97 -25.06 17.67
N ILE A 524 -16.95 -25.14 16.34
CA ILE A 524 -17.30 -26.32 15.59
C ILE A 524 -16.00 -27.07 15.36
N GLN A 525 -15.91 -28.31 15.87
CA GLN A 525 -14.68 -29.10 15.83
C GLN A 525 -14.94 -30.49 15.29
N GLY A 526 -13.94 -31.07 14.62
CA GLY A 526 -13.95 -32.45 14.13
C GLY A 526 -13.46 -32.55 12.72
N ASP A 527 -13.84 -33.61 12.03
CA ASP A 527 -13.32 -33.94 10.70
C ASP A 527 -14.37 -33.85 9.61
N ILE A 528 -13.98 -33.38 8.47
CA ILE A 528 -14.70 -33.49 7.18
C ILE A 528 -13.84 -34.24 6.18
N GLY A 529 -14.43 -35.06 5.35
CA GLY A 529 -13.71 -35.78 4.30
C GLY A 529 -14.55 -36.05 3.06
N CYS A 530 -13.86 -36.47 2.03
CA CYS A 530 -14.38 -36.76 0.69
C CYS A 530 -14.18 -38.25 0.35
N GLY A 531 -15.25 -39.05 0.44
CA GLY A 531 -15.17 -40.48 0.23
C GLY A 531 -14.59 -41.28 1.43
N THR A 532 -14.51 -42.58 1.28
CA THR A 532 -14.00 -43.46 2.36
C THR A 532 -12.52 -43.80 2.10
N GLY A 533 -11.69 -43.60 3.14
CA GLY A 533 -10.25 -43.93 3.09
C GLY A 533 -9.35 -42.79 2.57
N ASN A 534 -9.91 -41.64 2.27
CA ASN A 534 -9.18 -40.45 1.95
C ASN A 534 -8.86 -39.66 3.25
N PRO A 535 -7.85 -38.79 3.25
CA PRO A 535 -7.56 -37.90 4.36
C PRO A 535 -8.78 -37.08 4.72
N SER A 536 -8.95 -36.81 6.03
CA SER A 536 -9.92 -35.84 6.53
C SER A 536 -9.24 -34.49 6.76
N VAL A 537 -10.01 -33.44 6.67
CA VAL A 537 -9.61 -32.10 7.07
C VAL A 537 -10.12 -31.84 8.47
N ASP A 538 -9.24 -31.43 9.36
CA ASP A 538 -9.61 -30.99 10.71
C ASP A 538 -10.29 -29.63 10.63
N VAL A 539 -11.39 -29.49 11.35
CA VAL A 539 -12.23 -28.29 11.36
C VAL A 539 -12.18 -27.69 12.76
N ASN A 540 -11.81 -26.44 12.85
CA ASN A 540 -11.90 -25.67 14.07
C ASN A 540 -12.43 -24.26 13.75
N ILE A 541 -13.75 -24.07 13.82
CA ILE A 541 -14.40 -22.79 13.45
C ILE A 541 -15.03 -22.19 14.69
N GLU A 542 -14.64 -20.98 15.01
CA GLU A 542 -15.20 -20.22 16.12
C GLU A 542 -16.59 -19.68 15.78
N TRP A 543 -17.47 -19.68 16.78
CA TRP A 543 -18.76 -19.03 16.71
C TRP A 543 -19.08 -18.25 17.98
N SER A 544 -19.90 -17.20 17.83
CA SER A 544 -20.39 -16.39 18.94
C SER A 544 -21.89 -16.11 18.81
N ILE A 545 -22.61 -16.13 19.93
CA ILE A 545 -23.99 -15.65 19.99
C ILE A 545 -23.97 -14.15 20.28
N VAL A 546 -24.45 -13.36 19.34
CA VAL A 546 -24.48 -11.89 19.43
C VAL A 546 -25.88 -11.38 19.72
N THR A 547 -25.96 -10.18 20.28
CA THR A 547 -27.23 -9.50 20.57
C THR A 547 -27.86 -8.94 19.31
N ASN A 548 -27.04 -8.42 18.42
CA ASN A 548 -27.41 -7.81 17.16
C ASN A 548 -26.26 -7.94 16.17
N ARG A 549 -26.56 -7.78 14.88
CA ARG A 549 -25.63 -7.86 13.76
C ARG A 549 -25.93 -6.73 12.81
N LEU A 550 -24.89 -5.98 12.41
CA LEU A 550 -25.03 -4.90 11.42
C LEU A 550 -25.52 -5.47 10.10
N LEU A 551 -26.52 -4.85 9.49
CA LEU A 551 -26.96 -5.18 8.15
C LEU A 551 -26.09 -4.44 7.11
N PRO A 552 -25.97 -4.96 5.88
CA PRO A 552 -25.22 -4.27 4.83
C PRO A 552 -25.77 -2.85 4.63
N GLU A 553 -24.89 -1.86 4.72
CA GLU A 553 -25.21 -0.44 4.63
C GLU A 553 -24.16 0.29 3.78
N ALA A 554 -24.49 1.52 3.40
CA ALA A 554 -23.58 2.49 2.84
C ALA A 554 -24.00 3.88 3.30
N MET A 555 -23.06 4.77 3.45
CA MET A 555 -23.31 6.17 3.81
C MET A 555 -22.77 7.08 2.71
N ASP A 556 -23.66 7.82 2.07
CA ASP A 556 -23.30 8.86 1.12
C ASP A 556 -23.64 10.22 1.73
N GLY A 557 -22.79 11.23 1.49
CA GLY A 557 -23.02 12.56 2.03
C GLY A 557 -22.31 13.66 1.25
N GLU A 558 -22.70 14.89 1.55
CA GLU A 558 -22.08 16.11 1.03
C GLU A 558 -21.40 16.83 2.18
N ILE A 559 -20.17 17.29 1.99
CA ILE A 559 -19.34 17.97 2.99
C ILE A 559 -18.88 19.32 2.47
N ASP A 560 -18.88 20.34 3.33
CA ASP A 560 -18.34 21.65 2.99
C ASP A 560 -16.82 21.66 3.16
N VAL A 561 -16.09 22.15 2.14
CA VAL A 561 -14.62 22.20 2.18
C VAL A 561 -14.04 23.20 3.18
N THR A 562 -14.87 24.00 3.83
CA THR A 562 -14.43 25.11 4.73
C THR A 562 -14.97 25.03 6.14
N GLU A 563 -16.01 24.23 6.39
CA GLU A 563 -16.70 24.19 7.68
C GLU A 563 -16.66 22.80 8.29
N ILE A 564 -16.44 22.73 9.60
CA ILE A 564 -16.60 21.47 10.35
C ILE A 564 -18.10 21.17 10.44
N ILE A 565 -18.49 19.99 10.01
CA ILE A 565 -19.90 19.56 10.05
C ILE A 565 -20.03 18.21 10.77
N THR A 566 -21.22 17.88 11.22
CA THR A 566 -21.56 16.57 11.75
C THR A 566 -22.54 15.89 10.82
N LEU A 567 -22.19 14.69 10.38
CA LEU A 567 -23.05 13.83 9.58
C LEU A 567 -23.60 12.70 10.45
N ASP A 568 -24.91 12.58 10.48
CA ASP A 568 -25.63 11.57 11.25
C ASP A 568 -26.10 10.44 10.32
N HIS A 569 -25.71 9.20 10.64
CA HIS A 569 -26.14 7.99 9.95
C HIS A 569 -26.94 7.09 10.87
N VAL A 570 -28.11 6.63 10.42
CA VAL A 570 -28.99 5.75 11.19
C VAL A 570 -28.68 4.32 10.85
N LEU A 571 -28.09 3.58 11.81
CA LEU A 571 -27.68 2.20 11.63
C LEU A 571 -28.85 1.21 11.67
N SER A 572 -28.80 0.19 10.81
CA SER A 572 -29.73 -0.91 10.78
C SER A 572 -29.09 -2.19 11.29
N PHE A 573 -29.65 -2.77 12.32
CA PHE A 573 -29.20 -4.02 12.89
C PHE A 573 -30.32 -5.07 12.82
N ASP A 574 -29.94 -6.32 12.56
CA ASP A 574 -30.76 -7.48 12.85
C ASP A 574 -30.56 -7.91 14.31
N GLY A 575 -31.59 -8.51 14.92
CA GLY A 575 -31.59 -8.85 16.34
C GLY A 575 -32.29 -7.81 17.23
N SER A 576 -32.11 -7.94 18.53
CA SER A 576 -32.83 -7.11 19.51
C SER A 576 -31.88 -6.59 20.60
N GLY A 577 -31.89 -5.30 20.85
CA GLY A 577 -31.06 -4.68 21.86
C GLY A 577 -29.92 -3.87 21.26
N ALA A 578 -29.01 -3.45 22.12
CA ALA A 578 -27.82 -2.72 21.75
C ALA A 578 -26.57 -3.39 22.35
N SER A 579 -25.46 -3.32 21.64
CA SER A 579 -24.14 -3.78 22.09
C SER A 579 -23.15 -2.66 22.08
N THR A 580 -22.10 -2.78 22.86
CA THR A 580 -21.00 -1.82 22.87
C THR A 580 -20.01 -2.20 21.76
N TYR A 581 -19.70 -1.24 20.92
CA TYR A 581 -18.76 -1.39 19.81
C TYR A 581 -17.65 -0.37 19.94
N ASP A 582 -16.43 -0.77 19.65
CA ASP A 582 -15.34 0.12 19.30
C ASP A 582 -15.52 0.47 17.82
N VAL A 583 -15.48 1.77 17.51
CA VAL A 583 -15.74 2.29 16.16
C VAL A 583 -14.43 2.78 15.57
N VAL A 584 -14.03 2.19 14.46
CA VAL A 584 -12.82 2.53 13.72
C VAL A 584 -13.20 3.10 12.37
N ILE A 585 -12.52 4.15 11.94
CA ILE A 585 -12.66 4.74 10.61
C ILE A 585 -11.40 4.39 9.83
N GLU A 586 -11.55 3.91 8.60
CA GLU A 586 -10.44 3.50 7.74
C GLU A 586 -10.45 4.21 6.39
N GLY A 587 -9.28 4.23 5.76
CA GLY A 587 -9.05 4.85 4.46
C GLY A 587 -8.96 6.37 4.52
N PRO A 588 -9.00 7.08 3.36
CA PRO A 588 -8.90 8.54 3.29
C PRO A 588 -9.90 9.31 4.17
N LEU A 589 -10.99 8.64 4.57
CA LEU A 589 -12.00 9.20 5.47
C LEU A 589 -11.43 9.51 6.85
N ASP A 590 -10.50 8.71 7.36
CA ASP A 590 -9.90 8.89 8.70
C ASP A 590 -9.18 10.24 8.85
N ARG A 591 -8.62 10.77 7.76
CA ARG A 591 -7.95 12.08 7.73
C ARG A 591 -8.88 13.27 8.00
N VAL A 592 -10.17 13.09 7.74
CA VAL A 592 -11.15 14.19 7.81
C VAL A 592 -12.33 13.88 8.71
N ALA A 593 -12.52 12.64 9.14
CA ALA A 593 -13.65 12.21 9.95
C ALA A 593 -13.20 11.70 11.32
N THR A 594 -13.95 12.06 12.36
CA THR A 594 -13.78 11.50 13.70
C THR A 594 -15.12 11.10 14.28
N THR A 595 -15.12 10.13 15.19
CA THR A 595 -16.32 9.68 15.91
C THR A 595 -15.98 9.27 17.33
N GLY A 596 -16.98 8.97 18.15
CA GLY A 596 -16.74 8.41 19.49
C GLY A 596 -16.18 7.01 19.38
N ALA A 597 -14.98 6.79 19.93
CA ALA A 597 -14.26 5.52 19.84
C ALA A 597 -15.06 4.31 20.36
N GLN A 598 -15.87 4.50 21.43
CA GLN A 598 -16.72 3.44 21.97
C GLN A 598 -18.17 3.89 22.04
N GLN A 599 -19.08 3.12 21.45
CA GLN A 599 -20.49 3.46 21.33
C GLN A 599 -21.40 2.26 21.62
N ASN A 600 -22.57 2.53 22.21
CA ASN A 600 -23.58 1.50 22.43
C ASN A 600 -24.64 1.57 21.32
N LEU A 601 -24.55 0.67 20.34
CA LEU A 601 -25.29 0.72 19.09
C LEU A 601 -26.26 -0.45 18.94
N GLY A 602 -27.40 -0.18 18.33
CA GLY A 602 -28.44 -1.15 17.98
C GLY A 602 -29.32 -0.58 16.87
N HIS A 603 -30.34 -1.33 16.48
CA HIS A 603 -31.23 -0.91 15.39
C HIS A 603 -31.83 0.47 15.65
N GLY A 604 -31.64 1.38 14.68
CA GLY A 604 -32.10 2.79 14.77
C GLY A 604 -31.16 3.70 15.58
N SER A 605 -30.02 3.20 16.06
CA SER A 605 -28.98 4.07 16.65
C SER A 605 -28.40 5.01 15.60
N VAL A 606 -28.04 6.22 16.03
CA VAL A 606 -27.41 7.22 15.17
C VAL A 606 -25.91 7.19 15.43
N LEU A 607 -25.14 6.94 14.39
CA LEU A 607 -23.70 7.15 14.37
C LEU A 607 -23.44 8.55 13.81
N SER A 608 -22.71 9.37 14.56
CA SER A 608 -22.37 10.72 14.16
C SER A 608 -20.89 10.80 13.82
N LEU A 609 -20.57 11.23 12.60
CA LEU A 609 -19.22 11.53 12.14
C LEU A 609 -19.02 13.03 12.17
N GLU A 610 -18.04 13.53 12.91
CA GLU A 610 -17.59 14.90 12.84
C GLU A 610 -16.55 15.01 11.72
N ILE A 611 -16.87 15.75 10.67
CA ILE A 611 -16.02 15.94 9.51
C ILE A 611 -15.31 17.28 9.63
N ASN A 612 -13.98 17.25 9.65
CA ASN A 612 -13.11 18.41 9.63
C ASN A 612 -12.31 18.41 8.31
N PRO A 613 -12.52 19.36 7.40
CA PRO A 613 -11.81 19.40 6.12
C PRO A 613 -10.28 19.52 6.23
N ASN A 614 -9.74 20.03 7.35
CA ASN A 614 -8.30 20.21 7.63
C ASN A 614 -7.49 20.88 6.49
N ASN A 615 -8.14 21.62 5.60
CA ASN A 615 -7.62 22.14 4.33
C ASN A 615 -7.17 21.06 3.30
N LEU A 616 -7.53 19.81 3.52
CA LEU A 616 -7.20 18.70 2.64
C LEU A 616 -8.20 18.55 1.49
N LEU A 617 -9.40 19.15 1.62
CA LEU A 617 -10.48 18.94 0.66
C LEU A 617 -10.52 20.04 -0.39
N SER A 618 -10.60 19.64 -1.64
CA SER A 618 -10.89 20.52 -2.76
C SER A 618 -12.31 20.28 -3.29
N PRO A 619 -12.98 21.33 -3.81
CA PRO A 619 -14.31 21.17 -4.39
C PRO A 619 -14.40 20.09 -5.45
N GLY A 620 -15.33 19.16 -5.29
CA GLY A 620 -15.56 18.04 -6.20
C GLY A 620 -14.76 16.77 -5.85
N MET A 621 -13.88 16.79 -4.84
CA MET A 621 -13.26 15.57 -4.32
C MET A 621 -14.32 14.64 -3.73
N ILE A 622 -14.09 13.34 -3.86
CA ILE A 622 -14.84 12.30 -3.18
C ILE A 622 -13.90 11.66 -2.17
N VAL A 623 -14.29 11.71 -0.91
CA VAL A 623 -13.57 11.05 0.18
C VAL A 623 -14.27 9.71 0.44
N ASN A 624 -13.57 8.64 0.19
CA ASN A 624 -14.04 7.28 0.45
C ASN A 624 -13.37 6.73 1.71
N GLY A 625 -14.06 5.84 2.39
CA GLY A 625 -13.53 5.11 3.52
C GLY A 625 -14.52 4.08 4.03
N LYS A 626 -14.15 3.45 5.13
CA LYS A 626 -15.01 2.47 5.81
C LYS A 626 -15.20 2.87 7.27
N VAL A 627 -16.33 2.51 7.82
CA VAL A 627 -16.56 2.51 9.27
C VAL A 627 -16.70 1.06 9.70
N GLN A 628 -15.85 0.65 10.60
CA GLN A 628 -15.79 -0.69 11.16
C GLN A 628 -16.29 -0.68 12.61
N LEU A 629 -17.05 -1.68 12.98
CA LEU A 629 -17.57 -1.88 14.33
C LEU A 629 -16.96 -3.14 14.91
N TYR A 630 -16.19 -3.00 15.97
CA TYR A 630 -15.59 -4.10 16.71
C TYR A 630 -16.30 -4.32 18.05
N ASP A 631 -16.52 -5.55 18.43
CA ASP A 631 -16.96 -5.91 19.76
C ASP A 631 -15.97 -6.90 20.40
N GLN A 632 -16.31 -7.45 21.56
CA GLN A 632 -15.47 -8.44 22.26
C GLN A 632 -15.18 -9.72 21.46
N PHE A 633 -15.79 -9.90 20.28
CA PHE A 633 -15.61 -11.05 19.39
C PHE A 633 -14.94 -10.66 18.07
N GLY A 634 -14.29 -9.50 18.01
CA GLY A 634 -13.65 -8.98 16.82
C GLY A 634 -14.57 -8.14 15.93
N LEU A 635 -14.30 -8.08 14.63
CA LEU A 635 -15.07 -7.30 13.66
C LEU A 635 -16.53 -7.75 13.61
N ALA A 636 -17.42 -6.84 13.99
CA ALA A 636 -18.86 -7.09 14.04
C ALA A 636 -19.57 -6.73 12.73
N GLY A 637 -18.99 -5.87 11.95
CA GLY A 637 -19.48 -5.44 10.66
C GLY A 637 -18.83 -4.14 10.22
N GLU A 638 -18.91 -3.87 8.94
CA GLU A 638 -18.39 -2.64 8.32
C GLU A 638 -19.35 -2.09 7.29
N PHE A 639 -19.24 -0.82 6.95
CA PHE A 639 -19.95 -0.20 5.85
C PHE A 639 -19.12 0.89 5.18
N ASN A 640 -19.30 1.05 3.88
CA ASN A 640 -18.62 2.05 3.09
C ASN A 640 -19.21 3.43 3.31
N VAL A 641 -18.36 4.44 3.34
CA VAL A 641 -18.71 5.86 3.39
C VAL A 641 -18.14 6.56 2.18
N SER A 642 -18.96 7.33 1.48
CA SER A 642 -18.57 8.15 0.34
C SER A 642 -19.05 9.58 0.52
N LEU A 643 -18.14 10.52 0.69
CA LEU A 643 -18.46 11.92 0.95
C LEU A 643 -17.98 12.81 -0.19
N GLN A 644 -18.90 13.60 -0.74
CA GLN A 644 -18.58 14.54 -1.81
C GLN A 644 -18.30 15.93 -1.26
N ALA A 645 -17.13 16.48 -1.54
CA ALA A 645 -16.71 17.79 -1.09
C ALA A 645 -17.36 18.92 -1.93
N GLU A 646 -18.18 19.76 -1.28
CA GLU A 646 -18.86 20.87 -1.92
C GLU A 646 -18.19 22.20 -1.59
N PRO A 647 -18.07 23.11 -2.57
CA PRO A 647 -17.60 24.45 -2.32
C PRO A 647 -18.73 25.36 -1.80
N PRO A 648 -18.45 26.32 -0.94
CA PRO A 648 -19.46 27.22 -0.43
C PRO A 648 -20.00 28.17 -1.53
N GLY A 649 -21.36 28.33 -1.60
CA GLY A 649 -22.07 29.34 -2.36
C GLY A 649 -22.35 29.05 -3.84
N GLU A 650 -22.95 30.04 -4.56
CA GLU A 650 -23.38 29.86 -5.96
C GLU A 650 -22.25 29.65 -6.96
N ILE A 651 -21.06 30.17 -6.71
CA ILE A 651 -19.86 29.93 -7.55
C ILE A 651 -19.43 28.46 -7.38
N GLY A 652 -19.56 27.95 -6.18
CA GLY A 652 -19.27 26.58 -5.87
C GLY A 652 -20.18 25.59 -6.59
N SER A 653 -21.49 25.84 -6.56
CA SER A 653 -22.44 25.01 -7.32
C SER A 653 -22.18 25.00 -8.82
N ALA A 654 -21.66 26.11 -9.38
CA ALA A 654 -21.23 26.14 -10.78
C ALA A 654 -19.94 25.35 -11.02
N MET A 655 -19.01 25.33 -10.06
CA MET A 655 -17.79 24.53 -10.13
C MET A 655 -18.10 23.05 -9.98
N MET A 656 -19.01 22.68 -9.09
CA MET A 656 -19.51 21.31 -8.94
C MET A 656 -20.18 20.82 -10.23
N TRP A 657 -21.04 21.65 -10.83
CA TRP A 657 -21.64 21.29 -12.13
C TRP A 657 -20.57 21.03 -13.20
N LEU A 658 -19.45 21.80 -13.15
CA LEU A 658 -18.30 21.59 -14.04
C LEU A 658 -17.42 20.39 -13.63
N ALA A 659 -17.41 20.00 -12.39
CA ALA A 659 -16.68 18.83 -11.92
C ALA A 659 -17.36 17.50 -12.32
N GLU A 660 -18.66 17.52 -12.56
CA GLU A 660 -19.40 16.33 -12.99
C GLU A 660 -18.99 15.89 -14.40
N PRO A 661 -18.44 14.66 -14.57
CA PRO A 661 -17.91 14.19 -15.85
C PRO A 661 -18.93 14.23 -17.01
N ALA A 662 -20.19 13.89 -16.74
CA ALA A 662 -21.26 13.97 -17.74
C ALA A 662 -21.47 15.39 -18.25
N ASN A 663 -21.39 16.39 -17.38
CA ASN A 663 -21.55 17.79 -17.74
C ASN A 663 -20.31 18.30 -18.53
N ASN A 664 -19.13 17.85 -18.17
CA ASN A 664 -17.91 18.14 -18.93
C ASN A 664 -17.98 17.60 -20.36
N ILE A 665 -18.42 16.36 -20.53
CA ILE A 665 -18.60 15.74 -21.85
C ILE A 665 -19.61 16.56 -22.69
N GLN A 666 -20.73 16.97 -22.09
CA GLN A 666 -21.71 17.80 -22.77
C GLN A 666 -21.17 19.18 -23.14
N LEU A 667 -20.47 19.84 -22.19
CA LEU A 667 -19.87 21.17 -22.43
C LEU A 667 -18.84 21.13 -23.54
N VAL A 668 -17.91 20.15 -23.49
CA VAL A 668 -16.90 19.97 -24.53
C VAL A 668 -17.55 19.70 -25.89
N SER A 669 -18.58 18.89 -25.95
CA SER A 669 -19.32 18.60 -27.20
C SER A 669 -19.98 19.86 -27.77
N VAL A 670 -20.56 20.72 -26.93
CA VAL A 670 -21.12 22.01 -27.34
C VAL A 670 -20.05 22.96 -27.85
N LEU A 671 -18.91 23.06 -27.13
CA LEU A 671 -17.78 23.92 -27.54
C LEU A 671 -17.19 23.46 -28.87
N LEU A 672 -17.02 22.17 -29.09
CA LEU A 672 -16.58 21.59 -30.36
C LEU A 672 -17.59 21.86 -31.49
N ALA A 673 -18.87 21.72 -31.22
CA ALA A 673 -19.92 22.03 -32.19
C ALA A 673 -19.92 23.52 -32.58
N LEU A 674 -19.80 24.44 -31.63
CA LEU A 674 -19.67 25.88 -31.86
C LEU A 674 -18.41 26.19 -32.66
N TRP A 675 -17.29 25.54 -32.35
CA TRP A 675 -16.06 25.68 -33.14
C TRP A 675 -16.25 25.23 -34.59
N VAL A 676 -16.89 24.06 -34.82
CA VAL A 676 -17.19 23.55 -36.18
C VAL A 676 -18.06 24.54 -36.96
N ILE A 677 -19.06 25.14 -36.31
CA ILE A 677 -19.91 26.13 -36.95
C ILE A 677 -19.14 27.42 -37.29
N SER A 678 -18.34 27.94 -36.34
CA SER A 678 -17.65 29.21 -36.44
C SER A 678 -16.42 29.18 -37.35
N SER A 679 -15.76 28.04 -37.48
CA SER A 679 -14.50 27.85 -38.21
C SER A 679 -14.59 28.11 -39.74
N GLY A 680 -15.78 28.41 -40.23
CA GLY A 680 -16.02 28.64 -41.68
C GLY A 680 -16.12 30.11 -42.15
N GLY A 681 -15.72 31.08 -41.32
CA GLY A 681 -16.07 32.48 -41.50
C GLY A 681 -15.04 33.39 -42.21
N GLN A 682 -13.89 32.93 -42.62
CA GLN A 682 -12.97 33.76 -43.40
C GLN A 682 -13.00 33.41 -44.88
N ARG A 683 -13.78 34.18 -45.65
CA ARG A 683 -13.53 34.31 -47.09
C ARG A 683 -12.11 34.85 -47.24
N LYS A 684 -11.17 34.04 -47.75
CA LYS A 684 -9.92 34.58 -48.28
C LYS A 684 -10.29 35.56 -49.40
N GLU A 685 -10.10 36.85 -49.18
CA GLU A 685 -10.02 37.80 -50.28
C GLU A 685 -8.96 37.31 -51.26
N LYS A 686 -9.32 37.19 -52.54
CA LYS A 686 -8.36 36.87 -53.56
C LYS A 686 -7.34 38.01 -53.55
N PRO A 687 -6.04 37.74 -53.44
CA PRO A 687 -5.05 38.80 -53.55
C PRO A 687 -5.16 39.49 -54.92
N PRO A 688 -4.95 40.81 -54.98
CA PRO A 688 -4.99 41.57 -56.28
C PRO A 688 -3.94 40.94 -57.19
N LYS A 689 -4.34 40.78 -58.45
CA LYS A 689 -3.44 40.29 -59.49
C LYS A 689 -2.32 41.29 -59.66
N GLY A 690 -1.10 40.99 -59.18
CA GLY A 690 0.06 41.82 -59.50
C GLY A 690 1.19 41.88 -58.47
N GLU A 691 1.27 40.98 -57.46
CA GLU A 691 2.47 41.01 -56.60
C GLU A 691 3.38 39.78 -56.79
N VAL A 692 4.66 40.12 -56.87
CA VAL A 692 5.78 39.22 -57.11
C VAL A 692 5.86 38.12 -56.02
N GLN A 693 5.85 36.89 -56.47
CA GLN A 693 6.11 35.76 -55.59
C GLN A 693 7.56 35.79 -55.08
N ILE A 694 7.72 36.15 -53.80
CA ILE A 694 8.95 35.82 -53.08
C ILE A 694 8.87 34.31 -52.78
N ARG A 695 9.66 33.53 -53.51
CA ARG A 695 9.82 32.11 -53.24
C ARG A 695 10.38 31.94 -51.82
N ARG A 696 9.63 31.26 -50.94
CA ARG A 696 10.17 30.74 -49.69
C ARG A 696 11.33 29.78 -50.01
N PRO A 697 12.37 29.70 -49.15
CA PRO A 697 13.45 28.73 -49.33
C PRO A 697 12.84 27.36 -49.47
N SER A 698 13.27 26.64 -50.46
CA SER A 698 12.70 25.36 -50.88
C SER A 698 12.76 24.29 -49.78
N ASP A 699 11.82 23.38 -49.86
CA ASP A 699 11.75 22.14 -49.06
C ASP A 699 13.04 21.29 -49.09
N GLN A 700 13.98 21.62 -49.96
CA GLN A 700 15.33 21.04 -50.01
C GLN A 700 16.19 21.39 -48.78
N LEU A 701 16.05 22.58 -48.17
CA LEU A 701 16.83 22.93 -46.98
C LEU A 701 16.35 22.18 -45.74
N LEU A 702 15.02 21.99 -45.59
CA LEU A 702 14.42 21.18 -44.53
C LEU A 702 14.73 19.70 -44.71
N ALA A 703 14.80 19.21 -45.96
CA ALA A 703 15.20 17.84 -46.25
C ALA A 703 16.69 17.61 -45.95
N GLN A 704 17.56 18.56 -46.27
CA GLN A 704 18.99 18.49 -45.95
C GLN A 704 19.23 18.50 -44.42
N THR A 705 18.58 19.38 -43.67
CA THR A 705 18.72 19.43 -42.19
C THR A 705 18.21 18.12 -41.53
N ARG A 706 17.16 17.54 -42.08
CA ARG A 706 16.64 16.25 -41.58
C ARG A 706 17.53 15.06 -41.92
N VAL A 707 18.19 15.09 -43.04
CA VAL A 707 19.18 14.07 -43.46
C VAL A 707 20.46 14.19 -42.62
N GLU A 708 20.94 15.42 -42.36
CA GLU A 708 22.09 15.66 -41.48
C GLU A 708 21.80 15.23 -40.01
N TYR A 709 20.60 15.49 -39.51
CA TYR A 709 20.19 15.03 -38.17
C TYR A 709 20.12 13.50 -38.07
N LEU A 710 19.62 12.83 -39.11
CA LEU A 710 19.54 11.37 -39.14
C LEU A 710 20.92 10.73 -39.36
N GLN A 711 21.83 11.38 -40.10
CA GLN A 711 23.20 10.90 -40.23
C GLN A 711 24.02 11.07 -38.96
N GLN A 712 23.89 12.18 -38.25
CA GLN A 712 24.57 12.39 -36.96
C GLN A 712 24.14 11.37 -35.90
N ASN A 713 22.87 10.97 -35.87
CA ASN A 713 22.40 9.93 -34.93
C ASN A 713 22.72 8.49 -35.38
N HIS A 714 22.96 8.25 -36.67
CA HIS A 714 23.35 6.92 -37.15
C HIS A 714 24.82 6.59 -36.83
N ASP A 715 25.69 7.61 -36.77
CA ASP A 715 27.12 7.44 -36.50
C ASP A 715 27.41 7.26 -34.99
N GLN A 716 26.43 7.48 -34.10
CA GLN A 716 26.54 7.18 -32.65
C GLN A 716 26.25 5.74 -32.30
N PHE A 717 25.66 4.92 -33.19
CA PHE A 717 25.27 3.53 -32.92
C PHE A 717 26.09 2.50 -33.71
N SER A 718 27.20 2.87 -34.34
CA SER A 718 28.07 1.92 -35.02
C SER A 718 29.49 1.98 -34.47
N ASP A 719 29.74 1.31 -33.36
CA ASP A 719 31.07 0.86 -33.06
C ASP A 719 31.01 -0.56 -32.50
N PRO A 720 31.57 -1.56 -33.18
CA PRO A 720 31.65 -2.92 -32.66
C PRO A 720 32.96 -3.10 -31.88
N HIS A 721 32.81 -3.74 -30.75
CA HIS A 721 33.94 -4.25 -29.97
C HIS A 721 35.02 -5.02 -30.73
N PRO A 722 36.24 -5.12 -30.13
CA PRO A 722 36.79 -6.46 -29.89
C PRO A 722 36.65 -6.90 -28.43
#